data_5fad903c0dd5b4d0c4faaa87e8b3d93a
#
_entry.id   5fad903c0dd5b4d0c4faaa87e8b3d93a
#
_cell.length_a   1.000
_cell.length_b   1.000
_cell.length_c   1.000
_cell.angle_alpha   90.00
_cell.angle_beta   90.00
_cell.angle_gamma   90.00
#
_symmetry.space_group_name_H-M   'P 1'
#
loop_
_entity.id
_entity.type
_entity.pdbx_description
1 polymer ?
#
loop_
_entity_poly.entity_id
_entity_poly.type
_entity_poly.pdbx_seq_one_letter_code
_entity_poly.pdbx_strand_id
1 'polypeptide(L)'
;MKIFATIIIFLAGIYGSLSAQTLHGTVVTSDGEAVRLANVAILNPTDSTYIAGTITHDNGTFSIAADSKNLIKVWCTGFMPYLGKVANANMRIVLSPDTIMLGEVEVKAAKPLSRIEGDAIVTNIRGTILQNIGTAKDVLGYLPGIISVQGGIEVLGKGAPTFYINGRKMRSYTELDMLKSNKIKKVELVTNPGARYDSSVNAVIRISADRDPGEGFAIDNTARLGYRDFVYGGDDLSLNYRTGKLDVFSNLKYGYNKSKGHSTNVQNSWLQSSYRQEIGLESEGKSQIYDAQLGADYTISNTSSTGVYYKLTCQPSDKNNVYTGNIYIDNILNESSLIDQGSNTHLTSHTVDGYYTAIFGKWTFDAAFDLLWKYSDDDILSNELINNTDKLRLNTESNVDSRMFAAEAHASHPWLKGNFSFGAEYIDSRRNDDFFNPEHLLNDNQLVLDERNAGIYAQTAQRLGKVTLQLGLRYEHIESRYHEFGKFIPEQSKTYNKVLPSVTLVLPIGKNMLQLSYSRKYKRPLYSQLSSSIYYVNRYLYQSGNPLLKSEYSHNISANYRFGQFMIMANYGLTDDKIISEISQYGDNSNITLLRKENSTHDLHELQAFVTYMPQFGNYFSVLTAGIMAQFYKIDYCGNIRNMNNPIGMVQWKNIVALPRNLKLEASLTWRTCGEAENIDMGHTWSINAGITKVFNRHWQAKISVNDIFNTARKSYNTIYSDYRDIYLEKYVNTRGVECSVRYMFNTTKSKYKGKGAGNNEKPRL
;
A
#
# COMPACT_ATOMS: atom_id res chain seq x y z
N MET A 1 -9.69 -29.27 17.85
CA MET A 1 -10.75 -30.01 17.12
C MET A 1 -12.09 -30.15 17.85
N LYS A 2 -12.19 -30.16 19.19
CA LYS A 2 -13.50 -30.29 19.90
C LYS A 2 -14.32 -28.98 19.98
N ILE A 3 -13.71 -27.81 19.82
CA ILE A 3 -14.40 -26.49 19.88
C ILE A 3 -15.09 -26.16 18.53
N PHE A 4 -14.56 -26.65 17.42
CA PHE A 4 -15.16 -26.44 16.10
C PHE A 4 -16.46 -27.23 15.88
N ALA A 5 -16.60 -28.38 16.52
CA ALA A 5 -17.81 -29.22 16.43
C ALA A 5 -19.01 -28.61 17.21
N THR A 6 -18.76 -27.84 18.26
CA THR A 6 -19.82 -27.25 19.11
C THR A 6 -20.46 -26.01 18.45
N ILE A 7 -19.72 -25.28 17.60
CA ILE A 7 -20.27 -24.10 16.91
C ILE A 7 -21.20 -24.53 15.74
N ILE A 8 -20.93 -25.68 15.11
CA ILE A 8 -21.77 -26.19 14.02
C ILE A 8 -23.12 -26.71 14.55
N ILE A 9 -23.18 -27.21 15.77
CA ILE A 9 -24.43 -27.75 16.38
C ILE A 9 -25.34 -26.61 16.87
N PHE A 10 -24.82 -25.42 17.19
CA PHE A 10 -25.66 -24.30 17.64
C PHE A 10 -26.38 -23.56 16.49
N LEU A 11 -25.95 -23.75 15.24
CA LEU A 11 -26.57 -23.18 14.04
C LEU A 11 -27.70 -24.03 13.45
N ALA A 12 -27.92 -25.24 13.94
CA ALA A 12 -28.93 -26.17 13.42
C ALA A 12 -30.28 -26.15 14.17
N GLY A 13 -30.47 -25.29 15.14
CA GLY A 13 -31.56 -25.39 16.16
C GLY A 13 -32.69 -24.37 16.04
N ILE A 14 -32.91 -23.65 14.93
CA ILE A 14 -34.12 -22.79 14.79
C ILE A 14 -34.77 -23.06 13.42
N TYR A 15 -35.49 -24.18 13.34
CA TYR A 15 -36.52 -24.36 12.31
C TYR A 15 -37.91 -24.23 12.96
N GLY A 16 -38.41 -22.98 12.99
CA GLY A 16 -39.84 -22.75 13.09
C GLY A 16 -40.50 -23.02 11.75
N SER A 17 -41.37 -23.97 11.68
CA SER A 17 -42.12 -24.37 10.48
C SER A 17 -43.09 -23.26 10.06
N LEU A 18 -42.63 -22.37 9.15
CA LEU A 18 -43.53 -21.55 8.34
C LEU A 18 -43.74 -22.31 7.06
N SER A 19 -45.00 -22.72 6.76
CA SER A 19 -45.43 -23.35 5.54
C SER A 19 -45.31 -22.35 4.37
N ALA A 20 -44.11 -22.15 3.84
CA ALA A 20 -43.89 -21.37 2.62
C ALA A 20 -44.00 -22.38 1.43
N GLN A 21 -44.83 -22.03 0.46
CA GLN A 21 -44.94 -22.75 -0.76
C GLN A 21 -43.62 -22.66 -1.53
N THR A 22 -43.08 -23.79 -1.97
CA THR A 22 -41.86 -23.80 -2.77
C THR A 22 -42.18 -23.38 -4.20
N LEU A 23 -41.63 -22.26 -4.65
CA LEU A 23 -41.68 -21.77 -6.01
C LEU A 23 -40.56 -22.44 -6.81
N HIS A 24 -40.90 -23.10 -7.89
CA HIS A 24 -39.98 -23.58 -8.89
C HIS A 24 -40.03 -22.69 -10.13
N GLY A 25 -38.90 -22.46 -10.79
CA GLY A 25 -38.90 -21.68 -12.00
C GLY A 25 -37.69 -21.94 -12.88
N THR A 26 -37.78 -21.43 -14.11
CA THR A 26 -36.69 -21.48 -15.09
C THR A 26 -36.43 -20.09 -15.63
N VAL A 27 -35.20 -19.70 -15.69
CA VAL A 27 -34.76 -18.42 -16.27
C VAL A 27 -34.10 -18.70 -17.60
N VAL A 28 -34.59 -18.07 -18.66
CA VAL A 28 -34.12 -18.24 -20.03
C VAL A 28 -33.89 -16.91 -20.73
N THR A 29 -33.12 -16.92 -21.80
CA THR A 29 -32.97 -15.77 -22.72
C THR A 29 -34.19 -15.66 -23.63
N SER A 30 -34.30 -14.55 -24.41
CA SER A 30 -35.29 -14.37 -25.48
C SER A 30 -35.27 -15.53 -26.50
N ASP A 31 -34.12 -16.14 -26.72
CA ASP A 31 -33.90 -17.24 -27.68
C ASP A 31 -34.14 -18.61 -27.06
N GLY A 32 -34.55 -18.67 -25.77
CA GLY A 32 -34.90 -19.88 -25.05
C GLY A 32 -33.71 -20.62 -24.41
N GLU A 33 -32.49 -20.07 -24.46
CA GLU A 33 -31.31 -20.64 -23.79
C GLU A 33 -31.38 -20.45 -22.26
N ALA A 34 -30.94 -21.46 -21.52
CA ALA A 34 -30.92 -21.39 -20.06
C ALA A 34 -29.94 -20.33 -19.51
N VAL A 35 -30.40 -19.46 -18.62
CA VAL A 35 -29.55 -18.50 -17.94
C VAL A 35 -29.09 -19.12 -16.62
N ARG A 36 -27.86 -19.62 -16.60
CA ARG A 36 -27.20 -20.17 -15.42
C ARG A 36 -26.72 -19.09 -14.49
N LEU A 37 -26.68 -19.36 -13.18
CA LEU A 37 -26.19 -18.47 -12.13
C LEU A 37 -26.89 -17.08 -12.11
N ALA A 38 -28.14 -17.00 -12.59
CA ALA A 38 -28.95 -15.82 -12.41
C ALA A 38 -29.38 -15.72 -10.93
N ASN A 39 -29.28 -14.55 -10.36
CA ASN A 39 -29.74 -14.27 -8.99
C ASN A 39 -31.26 -14.17 -9.00
N VAL A 40 -31.91 -14.88 -8.06
CA VAL A 40 -33.34 -14.86 -7.85
C VAL A 40 -33.62 -14.39 -6.42
N ALA A 41 -34.33 -13.31 -6.23
CA ALA A 41 -34.72 -12.79 -4.93
C ALA A 41 -36.21 -12.63 -4.78
N ILE A 42 -36.77 -13.01 -3.64
CA ILE A 42 -38.13 -12.75 -3.24
C ILE A 42 -38.16 -11.51 -2.37
N LEU A 43 -39.04 -10.57 -2.72
CA LEU A 43 -39.16 -9.26 -2.08
C LEU A 43 -40.57 -9.09 -1.51
N ASN A 44 -40.69 -8.33 -0.43
CA ASN A 44 -41.95 -7.90 0.14
C ASN A 44 -42.65 -6.91 -0.84
N PRO A 45 -43.93 -7.11 -1.17
CA PRO A 45 -44.65 -6.26 -2.13
C PRO A 45 -44.87 -4.82 -1.64
N THR A 46 -44.82 -4.57 -0.31
CA THR A 46 -45.17 -3.27 0.28
C THR A 46 -43.98 -2.30 0.29
N ASP A 47 -42.78 -2.81 0.61
CA ASP A 47 -41.57 -2.00 0.84
C ASP A 47 -40.35 -2.48 0.06
N SER A 48 -40.52 -3.53 -0.78
CA SER A 48 -39.45 -4.17 -1.56
C SER A 48 -38.28 -4.69 -0.70
N THR A 49 -38.49 -4.96 0.58
CA THR A 49 -37.48 -5.58 1.44
C THR A 49 -37.24 -7.03 1.03
N TYR A 50 -36.01 -7.48 1.16
CA TYR A 50 -35.58 -8.82 0.81
C TYR A 50 -36.11 -9.86 1.79
N ILE A 51 -36.68 -10.95 1.26
CA ILE A 51 -37.24 -12.08 2.04
C ILE A 51 -36.37 -13.32 1.92
N ALA A 52 -36.08 -13.77 0.69
CA ALA A 52 -35.29 -14.94 0.39
C ALA A 52 -34.56 -14.81 -0.95
N GLY A 53 -33.49 -15.57 -1.18
CA GLY A 53 -32.77 -15.61 -2.45
C GLY A 53 -32.12 -16.95 -2.76
N THR A 54 -31.98 -17.21 -4.05
CA THR A 54 -31.28 -18.37 -4.61
C THR A 54 -30.62 -17.98 -5.92
N ILE A 55 -29.90 -18.93 -6.55
CA ILE A 55 -29.34 -18.78 -7.90
C ILE A 55 -29.87 -19.90 -8.81
N THR A 56 -29.90 -19.64 -10.11
CA THR A 56 -30.26 -20.68 -11.08
C THR A 56 -29.13 -21.68 -11.27
N HIS A 57 -29.51 -22.96 -11.45
CA HIS A 57 -28.61 -24.05 -11.83
C HIS A 57 -28.14 -23.91 -13.29
N ASP A 58 -27.25 -24.80 -13.75
CA ASP A 58 -26.71 -24.78 -15.12
C ASP A 58 -27.77 -24.89 -16.21
N ASN A 59 -28.89 -25.53 -15.92
CA ASN A 59 -30.06 -25.65 -16.79
C ASN A 59 -31.07 -24.50 -16.65
N GLY A 60 -30.71 -23.41 -15.94
CA GLY A 60 -31.54 -22.23 -15.69
C GLY A 60 -32.65 -22.44 -14.66
N THR A 61 -32.76 -23.60 -14.00
CA THR A 61 -33.81 -23.86 -13.00
C THR A 61 -33.45 -23.33 -11.65
N PHE A 62 -34.44 -22.92 -10.85
CA PHE A 62 -34.29 -22.52 -9.45
C PHE A 62 -35.46 -23.03 -8.61
N SER A 63 -35.23 -23.10 -7.30
CA SER A 63 -36.24 -23.43 -6.29
C SER A 63 -36.04 -22.51 -5.09
N ILE A 64 -37.14 -21.89 -4.62
CA ILE A 64 -37.09 -20.92 -3.53
C ILE A 64 -38.43 -20.87 -2.77
N ALA A 65 -38.40 -20.68 -1.46
CA ALA A 65 -39.60 -20.47 -0.66
C ALA A 65 -40.22 -19.11 -0.96
N ALA A 66 -41.47 -19.04 -1.40
CA ALA A 66 -42.16 -17.78 -1.71
C ALA A 66 -43.66 -17.89 -1.45
N ASP A 67 -44.29 -16.77 -1.14
CA ASP A 67 -45.74 -16.58 -1.08
C ASP A 67 -46.22 -15.94 -2.40
N SER A 68 -47.42 -16.30 -2.87
CA SER A 68 -48.05 -15.74 -4.06
C SER A 68 -48.24 -14.20 -4.00
N LYS A 69 -48.17 -13.59 -2.80
CA LYS A 69 -48.25 -12.14 -2.61
C LYS A 69 -46.92 -11.43 -2.85
N ASN A 70 -45.80 -12.16 -2.85
CA ASN A 70 -44.47 -11.58 -2.93
C ASN A 70 -44.10 -11.13 -4.36
N LEU A 71 -43.11 -10.25 -4.43
CA LEU A 71 -42.42 -9.91 -5.69
C LEU A 71 -41.23 -10.84 -5.91
N ILE A 72 -40.98 -11.21 -7.16
CA ILE A 72 -39.77 -11.90 -7.56
C ILE A 72 -38.92 -10.98 -8.43
N LYS A 73 -37.65 -10.82 -8.08
CA LYS A 73 -36.66 -10.12 -8.86
C LYS A 73 -35.60 -11.09 -9.34
N VAL A 74 -35.37 -11.10 -10.65
CA VAL A 74 -34.33 -11.94 -11.26
C VAL A 74 -33.39 -11.08 -12.08
N TRP A 75 -32.11 -11.26 -11.87
CA TRP A 75 -31.09 -10.51 -12.61
C TRP A 75 -29.84 -11.38 -12.85
N CYS A 76 -29.23 -11.14 -13.98
CA CYS A 76 -27.95 -11.71 -14.35
C CYS A 76 -27.15 -10.65 -15.09
N THR A 77 -25.83 -10.68 -14.95
CA THR A 77 -24.95 -9.73 -15.65
C THR A 77 -25.10 -9.91 -17.16
N GLY A 78 -25.41 -8.83 -17.87
CA GLY A 78 -25.66 -8.87 -19.32
C GLY A 78 -27.12 -8.90 -19.71
N PHE A 79 -28.03 -8.93 -18.74
CA PHE A 79 -29.48 -8.94 -18.97
C PHE A 79 -30.18 -7.82 -18.19
N MET A 80 -31.27 -7.32 -18.74
CA MET A 80 -32.17 -6.41 -18.02
C MET A 80 -32.79 -7.16 -16.84
N PRO A 81 -32.80 -6.57 -15.62
CA PRO A 81 -33.44 -7.19 -14.47
C PRO A 81 -34.93 -7.37 -14.68
N TYR A 82 -35.42 -8.56 -14.37
CA TYR A 82 -36.87 -8.83 -14.31
C TYR A 82 -37.39 -8.54 -12.90
N LEU A 83 -38.52 -7.86 -12.80
CA LEU A 83 -39.28 -7.66 -11.57
C LEU A 83 -40.74 -7.96 -11.85
N GLY A 84 -41.32 -8.91 -11.11
CA GLY A 84 -42.71 -9.32 -11.29
C GLY A 84 -43.30 -9.86 -10.00
N LYS A 85 -44.62 -10.15 -10.01
CA LYS A 85 -45.29 -10.89 -8.92
C LYS A 85 -45.05 -12.39 -9.04
N VAL A 86 -45.00 -13.08 -7.92
CA VAL A 86 -45.03 -14.53 -7.89
C VAL A 86 -46.44 -15.00 -8.36
N ALA A 87 -46.53 -15.51 -9.59
CA ALA A 87 -47.80 -15.79 -10.22
C ALA A 87 -48.24 -17.26 -10.01
N ASN A 88 -47.33 -18.23 -10.14
CA ASN A 88 -47.61 -19.66 -10.10
C ASN A 88 -46.47 -20.44 -9.44
N ALA A 89 -46.73 -21.66 -8.98
CA ALA A 89 -45.72 -22.55 -8.39
C ALA A 89 -44.58 -22.92 -9.36
N ASN A 90 -44.82 -22.81 -10.68
CA ASN A 90 -43.81 -22.96 -11.73
C ASN A 90 -43.77 -21.70 -12.61
N MET A 91 -42.66 -20.98 -12.60
CA MET A 91 -42.48 -19.73 -13.35
C MET A 91 -41.40 -19.87 -14.43
N ARG A 92 -41.74 -19.40 -15.65
CA ARG A 92 -40.72 -19.18 -16.69
C ARG A 92 -40.44 -17.69 -16.83
N ILE A 93 -39.21 -17.30 -16.56
CA ILE A 93 -38.79 -15.91 -16.61
C ILE A 93 -37.83 -15.72 -17.77
N VAL A 94 -38.16 -14.78 -18.66
CA VAL A 94 -37.33 -14.46 -19.80
C VAL A 94 -36.54 -13.19 -19.48
N LEU A 95 -35.21 -13.24 -19.53
CA LEU A 95 -34.33 -12.09 -19.40
C LEU A 95 -33.94 -11.60 -20.80
N SER A 96 -34.23 -10.34 -21.07
CA SER A 96 -33.79 -9.68 -22.30
C SER A 96 -32.33 -9.21 -22.16
N PRO A 97 -31.51 -9.36 -23.21
CA PRO A 97 -30.15 -8.82 -23.19
C PRO A 97 -30.17 -7.33 -22.87
N ASP A 98 -29.33 -6.89 -21.96
CA ASP A 98 -29.12 -5.46 -21.70
C ASP A 98 -28.24 -4.88 -22.82
N THR A 99 -28.86 -4.52 -23.93
CA THR A 99 -28.22 -3.85 -25.05
C THR A 99 -28.01 -2.37 -24.73
N ILE A 100 -27.23 -2.06 -23.73
CA ILE A 100 -26.61 -0.73 -23.68
C ILE A 100 -25.54 -0.74 -24.77
N MET A 101 -25.91 -0.35 -25.98
CA MET A 101 -24.96 0.13 -26.97
C MET A 101 -24.15 1.23 -26.28
N LEU A 102 -22.83 1.06 -26.16
CA LEU A 102 -21.93 2.14 -25.84
C LEU A 102 -22.12 3.17 -26.97
N GLY A 103 -22.96 4.16 -26.74
CA GLY A 103 -23.11 5.30 -27.63
C GLY A 103 -21.75 5.90 -27.90
N GLU A 104 -21.48 6.21 -29.13
CA GLU A 104 -20.33 7.01 -29.57
C GLU A 104 -20.09 8.12 -28.55
N VAL A 105 -18.89 8.15 -27.94
CA VAL A 105 -18.57 9.15 -26.93
C VAL A 105 -18.43 10.50 -27.64
N GLU A 106 -19.52 11.24 -27.72
CA GLU A 106 -19.50 12.63 -28.11
C GLU A 106 -18.76 13.40 -27.01
N VAL A 107 -17.54 13.81 -27.29
CA VAL A 107 -16.71 14.60 -26.37
C VAL A 107 -17.30 16.01 -26.27
N LYS A 108 -18.29 16.18 -25.39
CA LYS A 108 -18.72 17.53 -24.96
C LYS A 108 -17.59 18.14 -24.15
N ALA A 109 -17.30 19.41 -24.38
CA ALA A 109 -16.23 20.19 -23.74
C ALA A 109 -16.01 19.82 -22.28
N ALA A 110 -14.88 19.12 -22.01
CA ALA A 110 -14.64 18.48 -20.76
C ALA A 110 -14.46 19.50 -19.64
N LYS A 111 -15.19 19.30 -18.54
CA LYS A 111 -14.86 19.93 -17.25
C LYS A 111 -13.39 19.65 -16.95
N PRO A 112 -12.68 20.61 -16.35
CA PRO A 112 -11.27 20.41 -16.05
C PRO A 112 -11.06 19.09 -15.31
N LEU A 113 -10.14 18.25 -15.81
CA LEU A 113 -9.86 16.93 -15.29
C LEU A 113 -9.53 16.97 -13.79
N SER A 114 -8.70 17.93 -13.37
CA SER A 114 -8.31 18.09 -11.97
C SER A 114 -8.65 19.51 -11.46
N ARG A 115 -8.91 19.66 -10.16
CA ARG A 115 -9.11 20.95 -9.47
C ARG A 115 -8.62 20.85 -8.03
N ILE A 116 -8.33 21.98 -7.41
CA ILE A 116 -8.05 22.06 -5.97
C ILE A 116 -9.36 22.31 -5.24
N GLU A 117 -9.69 21.48 -4.24
CA GLU A 117 -10.91 21.59 -3.45
C GLU A 117 -10.64 21.15 -2.01
N GLY A 118 -10.77 22.08 -1.06
CA GLY A 118 -10.44 21.83 0.33
C GLY A 118 -8.94 21.48 0.52
N ASP A 119 -8.67 20.38 1.19
CA ASP A 119 -7.31 19.89 1.45
C ASP A 119 -6.71 19.05 0.30
N ALA A 120 -7.42 18.91 -0.83
CA ALA A 120 -7.07 17.93 -1.85
C ALA A 120 -6.99 18.51 -3.28
N ILE A 121 -6.14 17.87 -4.08
CA ILE A 121 -6.18 17.92 -5.54
C ILE A 121 -7.20 16.86 -6.00
N VAL A 122 -8.34 17.31 -6.51
CA VAL A 122 -9.47 16.46 -6.92
C VAL A 122 -9.40 16.22 -8.42
N THR A 123 -9.30 14.97 -8.83
CA THR A 123 -9.38 14.57 -10.25
C THR A 123 -10.67 13.82 -10.50
N ASN A 124 -11.48 14.33 -11.44
CA ASN A 124 -12.71 13.66 -11.86
C ASN A 124 -12.35 12.52 -12.82
N ILE A 125 -12.91 11.34 -12.59
CA ILE A 125 -12.68 10.17 -13.44
C ILE A 125 -13.90 9.92 -14.32
N ARG A 126 -15.10 10.04 -13.76
CA ARG A 126 -16.35 9.88 -14.50
C ARG A 126 -16.48 10.92 -15.61
N GLY A 127 -16.81 10.46 -16.82
CA GLY A 127 -16.93 11.31 -18.01
C GLY A 127 -15.61 11.71 -18.64
N THR A 128 -14.50 11.08 -18.27
CA THR A 128 -13.16 11.28 -18.85
C THR A 128 -12.63 9.99 -19.50
N ILE A 129 -11.56 10.09 -20.26
CA ILE A 129 -10.88 8.91 -20.83
C ILE A 129 -10.42 7.93 -19.75
N LEU A 130 -10.09 8.43 -18.54
CA LEU A 130 -9.68 7.64 -17.40
C LEU A 130 -10.77 6.71 -16.86
N GLN A 131 -12.04 6.99 -17.19
CA GLN A 131 -13.16 6.13 -16.78
C GLN A 131 -13.06 4.71 -17.31
N ASN A 132 -12.41 4.51 -18.44
CA ASN A 132 -12.38 3.22 -19.13
C ASN A 132 -10.98 2.61 -19.24
N ILE A 133 -10.00 3.02 -18.42
CA ILE A 133 -8.61 2.55 -18.55
C ILE A 133 -8.29 1.25 -17.81
N GLY A 134 -9.22 0.71 -17.01
CA GLY A 134 -9.01 -0.56 -16.32
C GLY A 134 -9.41 -0.48 -14.86
N THR A 135 -8.44 -0.41 -13.97
CA THR A 135 -8.60 -0.46 -12.51
C THR A 135 -8.29 0.89 -11.85
N ALA A 136 -8.53 0.99 -10.53
CA ALA A 136 -8.11 2.17 -9.77
C ALA A 136 -6.59 2.36 -9.81
N LYS A 137 -5.83 1.26 -9.75
CA LYS A 137 -4.36 1.31 -9.85
C LYS A 137 -3.92 1.93 -11.19
N ASP A 138 -4.55 1.52 -12.29
CA ASP A 138 -4.27 2.10 -13.61
C ASP A 138 -4.62 3.59 -13.62
N VAL A 139 -5.77 4.00 -13.06
CA VAL A 139 -6.19 5.40 -12.93
C VAL A 139 -5.17 6.22 -12.17
N LEU A 140 -4.75 5.74 -11.00
CA LEU A 140 -3.80 6.45 -10.13
C LEU A 140 -2.49 6.76 -10.86
N GLY A 141 -2.04 5.85 -11.70
CA GLY A 141 -0.84 6.07 -12.51
C GLY A 141 -0.90 7.30 -13.43
N TYR A 142 -2.07 7.79 -13.78
CA TYR A 142 -2.29 8.95 -14.67
C TYR A 142 -2.71 10.21 -13.92
N LEU A 143 -2.61 10.24 -12.59
CA LEU A 143 -2.99 11.42 -11.81
C LEU A 143 -1.78 12.34 -11.52
N PRO A 144 -2.00 13.66 -11.40
CA PRO A 144 -0.91 14.59 -11.08
C PRO A 144 -0.32 14.27 -9.70
N GLY A 145 1.01 14.35 -9.60
CA GLY A 145 1.72 14.10 -8.35
C GLY A 145 1.83 12.65 -7.93
N ILE A 146 1.36 11.70 -8.75
CA ILE A 146 1.38 10.27 -8.44
C ILE A 146 2.31 9.54 -9.42
N ILE A 147 3.18 8.71 -8.87
CA ILE A 147 4.09 7.83 -9.62
C ILE A 147 3.79 6.36 -9.33
N SER A 148 3.97 5.53 -10.36
CA SER A 148 3.98 4.07 -10.22
C SER A 148 5.43 3.62 -10.13
N VAL A 149 5.79 2.93 -9.06
CA VAL A 149 7.11 2.34 -8.83
C VAL A 149 7.01 0.83 -8.78
N GLN A 150 8.15 0.12 -8.86
CA GLN A 150 8.16 -1.32 -8.61
C GLN A 150 7.66 -1.56 -7.18
N GLY A 151 6.49 -2.22 -7.07
CA GLY A 151 5.87 -2.55 -5.79
C GLY A 151 4.70 -1.67 -5.37
N GLY A 152 4.39 -0.55 -6.03
CA GLY A 152 3.25 0.26 -5.59
C GLY A 152 3.04 1.60 -6.27
N ILE A 153 2.30 2.42 -5.57
CA ILE A 153 1.98 3.81 -5.94
C ILE A 153 2.63 4.72 -4.91
N GLU A 154 3.33 5.72 -5.36
CA GLU A 154 3.91 6.76 -4.50
C GLU A 154 3.43 8.16 -4.91
N VAL A 155 3.49 9.08 -3.97
CA VAL A 155 3.27 10.50 -4.20
C VAL A 155 4.62 11.20 -4.29
N LEU A 156 4.81 11.99 -5.33
CA LEU A 156 6.06 12.70 -5.60
C LEU A 156 6.54 13.45 -4.36
N GLY A 157 7.75 13.12 -3.92
CA GLY A 157 8.40 13.72 -2.76
C GLY A 157 7.77 13.41 -1.39
N LYS A 158 6.77 12.53 -1.33
CA LYS A 158 6.07 12.15 -0.08
C LYS A 158 6.12 10.65 0.21
N GLY A 159 6.58 9.83 -0.75
CA GLY A 159 6.62 8.37 -0.65
C GLY A 159 5.25 7.71 -0.75
N ALA A 160 5.09 6.56 -0.11
CA ALA A 160 3.86 5.77 -0.16
C ALA A 160 2.69 6.48 0.55
N PRO A 161 1.54 6.68 -0.14
CA PRO A 161 0.37 7.30 0.47
C PRO A 161 -0.48 6.29 1.24
N THR A 162 -1.29 6.82 2.15
CA THR A 162 -2.40 6.07 2.73
C THR A 162 -3.63 6.21 1.84
N PHE A 163 -4.28 5.08 1.51
CA PHE A 163 -5.43 5.06 0.61
C PHE A 163 -6.74 4.95 1.36
N TYR A 164 -7.75 5.66 0.87
CA TYR A 164 -9.14 5.56 1.32
C TYR A 164 -10.07 5.36 0.13
N ILE A 165 -11.01 4.40 0.22
CA ILE A 165 -12.04 4.16 -0.78
C ILE A 165 -13.42 4.40 -0.13
N ASN A 166 -14.17 5.41 -0.61
CA ASN A 166 -15.44 5.83 -0.04
C ASN A 166 -15.36 6.15 1.48
N GLY A 167 -14.24 6.78 1.91
CA GLY A 167 -13.99 7.15 3.31
C GLY A 167 -13.41 6.03 4.18
N ARG A 168 -13.29 4.81 3.68
CA ARG A 168 -12.67 3.66 4.33
C ARG A 168 -11.19 3.55 3.97
N LYS A 169 -10.31 3.35 4.93
CA LYS A 169 -8.90 3.05 4.68
C LYS A 169 -8.76 1.70 3.95
N MET A 170 -7.93 1.66 2.94
CA MET A 170 -7.67 0.46 2.14
C MET A 170 -6.92 -0.59 2.96
N ARG A 171 -7.28 -1.85 2.80
CA ARG A 171 -6.69 -3.00 3.50
C ARG A 171 -5.51 -3.62 2.76
N SER A 172 -5.58 -3.61 1.44
CA SER A 172 -4.58 -4.24 0.57
C SER A 172 -4.54 -3.52 -0.77
N TYR A 173 -3.37 -3.46 -1.40
CA TYR A 173 -3.22 -2.96 -2.77
C TYR A 173 -4.08 -3.69 -3.79
N THR A 174 -4.47 -4.94 -3.52
CA THR A 174 -5.41 -5.72 -4.34
C THR A 174 -6.75 -5.00 -4.53
N GLU A 175 -7.20 -4.20 -3.56
CA GLU A 175 -8.44 -3.42 -3.71
C GLU A 175 -8.36 -2.37 -4.83
N LEU A 176 -7.17 -1.84 -5.13
CA LEU A 176 -6.97 -0.94 -6.27
C LEU A 176 -7.08 -1.69 -7.60
N ASP A 177 -6.60 -2.92 -7.64
CA ASP A 177 -6.70 -3.79 -8.80
C ASP A 177 -8.15 -4.25 -9.04
N MET A 178 -8.95 -4.44 -7.97
CA MET A 178 -10.35 -4.86 -8.03
C MET A 178 -11.32 -3.72 -8.38
N LEU A 179 -10.98 -2.48 -8.01
CA LEU A 179 -11.84 -1.32 -8.28
C LEU A 179 -11.76 -0.90 -9.73
N LYS A 180 -12.83 -1.14 -10.50
CA LYS A 180 -12.93 -0.73 -11.92
C LYS A 180 -12.91 0.80 -12.06
N SER A 181 -12.18 1.30 -13.05
CA SER A 181 -12.07 2.73 -13.34
C SER A 181 -13.45 3.36 -13.65
N ASN A 182 -14.37 2.64 -14.31
CA ASN A 182 -15.70 3.14 -14.64
C ASN A 182 -16.63 3.32 -13.42
N LYS A 183 -16.26 2.73 -12.27
CA LYS A 183 -16.97 2.92 -11.00
C LYS A 183 -16.40 4.08 -10.20
N ILE A 184 -15.23 4.62 -10.57
CA ILE A 184 -14.62 5.75 -9.88
C ILE A 184 -15.29 7.04 -10.32
N LYS A 185 -15.76 7.83 -9.35
CA LYS A 185 -16.30 9.18 -9.58
C LYS A 185 -15.17 10.20 -9.64
N LYS A 186 -14.35 10.21 -8.59
CA LYS A 186 -13.22 11.12 -8.41
C LYS A 186 -12.15 10.48 -7.54
N VAL A 187 -10.94 10.97 -7.70
CA VAL A 187 -9.81 10.70 -6.80
C VAL A 187 -9.33 12.03 -6.21
N GLU A 188 -9.04 12.04 -4.94
CA GLU A 188 -8.55 13.19 -4.19
C GLU A 188 -7.16 12.88 -3.64
N LEU A 189 -6.16 13.66 -4.03
CA LEU A 189 -4.80 13.59 -3.51
C LEU A 189 -4.59 14.69 -2.47
N VAL A 190 -4.31 14.30 -1.23
CA VAL A 190 -3.93 15.19 -0.13
C VAL A 190 -2.43 15.10 0.06
N THR A 191 -1.70 16.13 -0.31
CA THR A 191 -0.23 16.17 -0.26
C THR A 191 0.32 16.60 1.09
N ASN A 192 -0.52 17.14 1.97
CA ASN A 192 -0.18 17.54 3.32
C ASN A 192 -1.34 17.24 4.27
N PRO A 193 -1.49 15.96 4.72
CA PRO A 193 -2.59 15.53 5.57
C PRO A 193 -2.65 16.28 6.90
N GLY A 194 -3.85 16.74 7.29
CA GLY A 194 -4.10 17.48 8.53
C GLY A 194 -4.14 16.57 9.77
N ALA A 195 -4.53 17.16 10.91
CA ALA A 195 -4.48 16.55 12.25
C ALA A 195 -5.32 15.29 12.43
N ARG A 196 -6.32 15.06 11.56
CA ARG A 196 -7.14 13.85 11.55
C ARG A 196 -6.33 12.58 11.26
N TYR A 197 -5.25 12.70 10.52
CA TYR A 197 -4.41 11.57 10.13
C TYR A 197 -3.25 11.41 11.10
N ASP A 198 -2.78 10.18 11.26
CA ASP A 198 -1.59 9.89 12.05
C ASP A 198 -0.40 10.75 11.62
N SER A 199 0.47 11.09 12.56
CA SER A 199 1.61 11.99 12.36
C SER A 199 2.64 11.47 11.34
N SER A 200 2.72 10.16 11.13
CA SER A 200 3.62 9.53 10.14
C SER A 200 3.09 9.55 8.71
N VAL A 201 1.80 9.91 8.50
CA VAL A 201 1.18 9.91 7.17
C VAL A 201 1.59 11.16 6.40
N ASN A 202 2.37 11.00 5.33
CA ASN A 202 2.87 12.10 4.49
C ASN A 202 1.95 12.46 3.32
N ALA A 203 1.14 11.52 2.83
CA ALA A 203 0.16 11.76 1.78
C ALA A 203 -1.06 10.85 1.91
N VAL A 204 -2.21 11.30 1.44
CA VAL A 204 -3.45 10.52 1.44
C VAL A 204 -4.10 10.56 0.06
N ILE A 205 -4.58 9.42 -0.41
CA ILE A 205 -5.39 9.28 -1.62
C ILE A 205 -6.78 8.80 -1.24
N ARG A 206 -7.80 9.62 -1.51
CA ARG A 206 -9.20 9.29 -1.27
C ARG A 206 -9.90 9.01 -2.59
N ILE A 207 -10.41 7.80 -2.79
CA ILE A 207 -11.12 7.37 -3.99
C ILE A 207 -12.62 7.35 -3.69
N SER A 208 -13.39 8.16 -4.39
CA SER A 208 -14.85 8.13 -4.37
C SER A 208 -15.35 7.29 -5.55
N ALA A 209 -16.12 6.26 -5.27
CA ALA A 209 -16.63 5.35 -6.28
C ALA A 209 -18.11 5.03 -6.06
N ASP A 210 -18.78 4.58 -7.11
CA ASP A 210 -20.17 4.14 -7.02
C ASP A 210 -20.31 2.96 -6.06
N ARG A 211 -21.46 2.94 -5.39
CA ARG A 211 -21.92 1.80 -4.62
C ARG A 211 -23.00 1.13 -5.46
N ASP A 212 -22.67 0.02 -6.12
CA ASP A 212 -23.71 -0.80 -6.74
C ASP A 212 -24.25 -1.76 -5.67
N PRO A 213 -25.51 -1.68 -5.30
CA PRO A 213 -26.15 -2.64 -4.42
C PRO A 213 -26.51 -3.90 -5.20
N GLY A 214 -25.51 -4.69 -5.63
CA GLY A 214 -25.76 -6.01 -6.19
C GLY A 214 -26.08 -6.98 -5.06
N GLU A 215 -27.18 -7.72 -5.14
CA GLU A 215 -27.50 -8.87 -4.31
C GLU A 215 -26.89 -10.15 -4.92
N GLY A 216 -26.62 -11.16 -4.09
CA GLY A 216 -26.15 -12.46 -4.54
C GLY A 216 -24.64 -12.62 -4.52
N PHE A 217 -24.16 -13.60 -5.28
CA PHE A 217 -22.77 -14.01 -5.34
C PHE A 217 -21.97 -13.22 -6.38
N ALA A 218 -20.72 -12.88 -6.06
CA ALA A 218 -19.80 -12.19 -6.95
C ALA A 218 -18.41 -12.82 -6.91
N ILE A 219 -17.74 -12.86 -8.06
CA ILE A 219 -16.38 -13.37 -8.24
C ILE A 219 -15.55 -12.30 -8.96
N ASP A 220 -14.34 -12.08 -8.50
CA ASP A 220 -13.28 -11.37 -9.23
C ASP A 220 -12.00 -12.17 -9.09
N ASN A 221 -11.48 -12.69 -10.20
CA ASN A 221 -10.25 -13.46 -10.21
C ASN A 221 -9.26 -12.87 -11.20
N THR A 222 -8.01 -12.70 -10.79
CA THR A 222 -6.93 -12.18 -11.63
C THR A 222 -5.72 -13.12 -11.54
N ALA A 223 -5.45 -13.85 -12.60
CA ALA A 223 -4.25 -14.66 -12.78
C ALA A 223 -3.18 -13.83 -13.51
N ARG A 224 -1.94 -13.90 -13.03
CA ARG A 224 -0.76 -13.25 -13.62
C ARG A 224 0.35 -14.25 -13.83
N LEU A 225 1.01 -14.17 -14.99
CA LEU A 225 2.19 -14.95 -15.33
C LEU A 225 3.19 -14.02 -16.01
N GLY A 226 4.41 -14.00 -15.54
CA GLY A 226 5.48 -13.20 -16.09
C GLY A 226 6.80 -13.95 -16.19
N TYR A 227 7.70 -13.37 -16.97
CA TYR A 227 9.06 -13.84 -17.12
C TYR A 227 10.03 -12.67 -16.99
N ARG A 228 11.01 -12.84 -16.08
CA ARG A 228 12.15 -11.94 -15.88
C ARG A 228 13.24 -12.77 -15.19
N ASP A 229 14.25 -13.23 -15.92
CA ASP A 229 15.20 -14.26 -15.55
C ASP A 229 14.55 -15.61 -15.23
N PHE A 230 13.48 -15.61 -14.47
CA PHE A 230 12.66 -16.77 -14.12
C PHE A 230 11.18 -16.48 -14.35
N VAL A 231 10.40 -17.55 -14.40
CA VAL A 231 8.95 -17.43 -14.38
C VAL A 231 8.50 -17.00 -12.98
N TYR A 232 7.64 -16.02 -12.93
CA TYR A 232 6.94 -15.58 -11.72
C TYR A 232 5.45 -15.45 -12.00
N GLY A 233 4.65 -15.45 -10.98
CA GLY A 233 3.22 -15.27 -11.17
C GLY A 233 2.41 -15.36 -9.89
N GLY A 234 1.10 -15.32 -10.04
CA GLY A 234 0.20 -15.39 -8.92
C GLY A 234 -1.26 -15.32 -9.33
N ASP A 235 -2.12 -15.54 -8.36
CA ASP A 235 -3.57 -15.50 -8.50
C ASP A 235 -4.19 -14.70 -7.33
N ASP A 236 -5.09 -13.80 -7.64
CA ASP A 236 -5.88 -13.04 -6.68
C ASP A 236 -7.37 -13.36 -6.91
N LEU A 237 -8.00 -14.08 -5.99
CA LEU A 237 -9.40 -14.45 -6.01
C LEU A 237 -10.18 -13.72 -4.93
N SER A 238 -11.20 -12.99 -5.32
CA SER A 238 -12.16 -12.36 -4.43
C SER A 238 -13.54 -12.91 -4.62
N LEU A 239 -14.13 -13.37 -3.55
CA LEU A 239 -15.49 -13.90 -3.46
C LEU A 239 -16.30 -12.98 -2.56
N ASN A 240 -17.53 -12.69 -2.93
CA ASN A 240 -18.43 -11.89 -2.13
C ASN A 240 -19.86 -12.45 -2.25
N TYR A 241 -20.53 -12.55 -1.13
CA TYR A 241 -21.95 -12.94 -1.09
C TYR A 241 -22.73 -11.91 -0.28
N ARG A 242 -23.72 -11.31 -0.92
CA ARG A 242 -24.56 -10.28 -0.32
C ARG A 242 -26.02 -10.71 -0.28
N THR A 243 -26.60 -10.56 0.88
CA THR A 243 -28.02 -10.83 1.09
C THR A 243 -28.61 -9.83 2.08
N GLY A 244 -29.52 -8.98 1.62
CA GLY A 244 -30.15 -7.92 2.42
C GLY A 244 -29.13 -7.01 3.12
N LYS A 245 -29.06 -7.09 4.44
CA LYS A 245 -28.18 -6.29 5.30
C LYS A 245 -26.77 -6.87 5.47
N LEU A 246 -26.59 -8.15 5.17
CA LEU A 246 -25.35 -8.90 5.35
C LEU A 246 -24.53 -8.93 4.05
N ASP A 247 -23.22 -8.76 4.18
CA ASP A 247 -22.22 -8.85 3.12
C ASP A 247 -21.05 -9.68 3.63
N VAL A 248 -20.88 -10.91 3.13
CA VAL A 248 -19.76 -11.79 3.49
C VAL A 248 -18.78 -11.81 2.35
N PHE A 249 -17.51 -11.65 2.64
CA PHE A 249 -16.45 -11.60 1.63
C PHE A 249 -15.26 -12.47 2.00
N SER A 250 -14.58 -13.01 1.01
CA SER A 250 -13.30 -13.71 1.13
C SER A 250 -12.34 -13.21 0.04
N ASN A 251 -11.08 -13.00 0.40
CA ASN A 251 -10.02 -12.69 -0.53
C ASN A 251 -8.89 -13.70 -0.33
N LEU A 252 -8.51 -14.39 -1.39
CA LEU A 252 -7.42 -15.35 -1.41
C LEU A 252 -6.37 -14.86 -2.39
N LYS A 253 -5.11 -14.90 -1.99
CA LYS A 253 -3.99 -14.52 -2.85
C LYS A 253 -2.88 -15.55 -2.74
N TYR A 254 -2.36 -15.92 -3.88
CA TYR A 254 -1.11 -16.65 -4.02
C TYR A 254 -0.16 -15.86 -4.90
N GLY A 255 1.11 -15.80 -4.52
CA GLY A 255 2.17 -15.22 -5.32
C GLY A 255 3.44 -16.06 -5.24
N TYR A 256 4.11 -16.23 -6.37
CA TYR A 256 5.40 -16.87 -6.50
C TYR A 256 6.36 -15.94 -7.23
N ASN A 257 7.53 -15.70 -6.66
CA ASN A 257 8.59 -14.93 -7.29
C ASN A 257 9.94 -15.62 -7.08
N LYS A 258 10.69 -15.76 -8.16
CA LYS A 258 12.10 -16.16 -8.14
C LYS A 258 12.91 -15.01 -8.77
N SER A 259 14.04 -14.64 -8.18
CA SER A 259 14.87 -13.53 -8.61
C SER A 259 16.34 -13.88 -8.56
N LYS A 260 17.11 -13.27 -9.44
CA LYS A 260 18.58 -13.31 -9.44
C LYS A 260 19.10 -11.86 -9.47
N GLY A 261 20.19 -11.62 -8.75
CA GLY A 261 20.86 -10.32 -8.74
C GLY A 261 22.36 -10.48 -8.58
N HIS A 262 23.07 -9.48 -9.07
CA HIS A 262 24.49 -9.32 -8.83
C HIS A 262 24.74 -7.92 -8.26
N SER A 263 25.65 -7.80 -7.31
CA SER A 263 26.09 -6.48 -6.85
C SER A 263 27.56 -6.46 -6.51
N THR A 264 28.16 -5.29 -6.67
CA THR A 264 29.51 -5.00 -6.22
C THR A 264 29.45 -3.93 -5.15
N ASN A 265 30.12 -4.19 -4.04
CA ASN A 265 30.26 -3.28 -2.92
C ASN A 265 31.73 -2.95 -2.75
N VAL A 266 32.10 -1.68 -2.77
CA VAL A 266 33.44 -1.20 -2.48
C VAL A 266 33.37 -0.30 -1.28
N GLN A 267 33.99 -0.71 -0.20
CA GLN A 267 34.10 0.05 1.03
C GLN A 267 35.50 0.61 1.17
N ASN A 268 35.62 1.89 1.42
CA ASN A 268 36.85 2.57 1.71
C ASN A 268 36.85 3.11 3.14
N SER A 269 38.03 3.08 3.78
CA SER A 269 38.26 3.68 5.10
C SER A 269 39.63 4.33 5.11
N TRP A 270 39.70 5.58 5.53
CA TRP A 270 40.92 6.40 5.61
C TRP A 270 41.21 6.82 7.05
N LEU A 271 41.66 5.86 7.86
CA LEU A 271 42.05 6.08 9.25
C LEU A 271 43.57 6.19 9.36
N GLN A 272 44.21 5.27 10.08
CA GLN A 272 45.67 5.21 10.21
C GLN A 272 46.32 4.59 8.96
N SER A 273 45.63 3.68 8.27
CA SER A 273 45.97 3.05 7.00
C SER A 273 44.81 3.18 6.03
N SER A 274 45.12 3.15 4.73
CA SER A 274 44.09 3.04 3.71
C SER A 274 43.56 1.61 3.65
N TYR A 275 42.31 1.42 3.98
CA TYR A 275 41.62 0.13 3.96
C TYR A 275 40.58 0.13 2.86
N ARG A 276 40.65 -0.86 1.95
CA ARG A 276 39.69 -1.03 0.86
C ARG A 276 39.20 -2.46 0.81
N GLN A 277 37.89 -2.62 0.87
CA GLN A 277 37.22 -3.91 0.72
C GLN A 277 36.37 -3.91 -0.55
N GLU A 278 36.60 -4.89 -1.43
CA GLU A 278 35.82 -5.11 -2.64
C GLU A 278 35.03 -6.41 -2.48
N ILE A 279 33.71 -6.35 -2.56
CA ILE A 279 32.84 -7.51 -2.42
C ILE A 279 31.94 -7.62 -3.63
N GLY A 280 32.06 -8.73 -4.37
CA GLY A 280 31.06 -9.18 -5.34
C GLY A 280 30.03 -10.03 -4.64
N LEU A 281 28.76 -9.84 -4.91
CA LEU A 281 27.65 -10.66 -4.42
C LEU A 281 26.85 -11.20 -5.60
N GLU A 282 26.70 -12.50 -5.69
CA GLU A 282 25.66 -13.15 -6.48
C GLU A 282 24.55 -13.64 -5.55
N SER A 283 23.31 -13.29 -5.85
CA SER A 283 22.14 -13.63 -5.01
C SER A 283 21.06 -14.26 -5.88
N GLU A 284 20.55 -15.41 -5.41
CA GLU A 284 19.35 -16.04 -5.97
C GLU A 284 18.34 -16.23 -4.84
N GLY A 285 17.10 -15.79 -5.06
CA GLY A 285 16.05 -15.86 -4.06
C GLY A 285 14.74 -16.38 -4.63
N LYS A 286 13.99 -17.09 -3.78
CA LYS A 286 12.65 -17.58 -4.03
C LYS A 286 11.75 -17.11 -2.89
N SER A 287 10.60 -16.54 -3.21
CA SER A 287 9.61 -16.15 -2.22
C SER A 287 8.21 -16.51 -2.66
N GLN A 288 7.38 -16.89 -1.70
CA GLN A 288 5.96 -17.16 -1.90
C GLN A 288 5.16 -16.29 -0.94
N ILE A 289 3.94 -15.95 -1.31
CA ILE A 289 2.99 -15.28 -0.43
C ILE A 289 1.64 -15.97 -0.53
N TYR A 290 1.08 -16.27 0.62
CA TYR A 290 -0.27 -16.81 0.80
C TYR A 290 -1.03 -15.86 1.70
N ASP A 291 -2.07 -15.18 1.16
CA ASP A 291 -2.99 -14.38 1.93
C ASP A 291 -4.37 -15.03 1.90
N ALA A 292 -4.99 -15.17 3.05
CA ALA A 292 -6.38 -15.58 3.19
C ALA A 292 -7.11 -14.58 4.10
N GLN A 293 -8.18 -13.99 3.59
CA GLN A 293 -9.01 -13.04 4.33
C GLN A 293 -10.47 -13.48 4.28
N LEU A 294 -11.13 -13.45 5.42
CA LEU A 294 -12.56 -13.69 5.55
C LEU A 294 -13.17 -12.58 6.42
N GLY A 295 -14.30 -12.04 6.00
CA GLY A 295 -14.96 -11.00 6.76
C GLY A 295 -16.43 -10.87 6.45
N ALA A 296 -17.12 -10.11 7.31
CA ALA A 296 -18.53 -9.82 7.17
C ALA A 296 -18.83 -8.37 7.54
N ASP A 297 -19.78 -7.79 6.83
CA ASP A 297 -20.35 -6.48 7.07
C ASP A 297 -21.83 -6.59 7.34
N TYR A 298 -22.34 -5.86 8.33
CA TYR A 298 -23.74 -5.81 8.65
C TYR A 298 -24.25 -4.36 8.65
N THR A 299 -25.22 -4.10 7.80
CA THR A 299 -25.92 -2.80 7.74
C THR A 299 -27.03 -2.81 8.81
N ILE A 300 -26.77 -2.17 9.96
CA ILE A 300 -27.73 -2.09 11.07
C ILE A 300 -28.95 -1.27 10.63
N SER A 301 -28.68 -0.09 10.08
CA SER A 301 -29.68 0.84 9.56
C SER A 301 -29.14 1.58 8.31
N ASN A 302 -29.97 2.43 7.68
CA ASN A 302 -29.52 3.27 6.57
C ASN A 302 -28.36 4.22 6.93
N THR A 303 -28.19 4.51 8.22
CA THR A 303 -27.19 5.43 8.77
C THR A 303 -26.10 4.75 9.58
N SER A 304 -26.22 3.45 9.85
CA SER A 304 -25.24 2.74 10.69
C SER A 304 -24.85 1.37 10.11
N SER A 305 -23.59 1.00 10.28
CA SER A 305 -23.05 -0.30 9.87
C SER A 305 -21.86 -0.68 10.73
N THR A 306 -21.64 -1.99 10.83
CA THR A 306 -20.49 -2.61 11.51
C THR A 306 -19.95 -3.72 10.67
N GLY A 307 -18.70 -4.10 10.89
CA GLY A 307 -18.09 -5.25 10.22
C GLY A 307 -16.82 -5.68 10.92
N VAL A 308 -16.41 -6.89 10.62
CA VAL A 308 -15.20 -7.52 11.11
C VAL A 308 -14.58 -8.37 10.02
N TYR A 309 -13.26 -8.44 9.98
CA TYR A 309 -12.56 -9.44 9.19
C TYR A 309 -11.35 -10.01 9.93
N TYR A 310 -10.98 -11.22 9.53
CA TYR A 310 -9.73 -11.87 9.88
C TYR A 310 -8.89 -12.07 8.62
N LYS A 311 -7.58 -11.81 8.73
CA LYS A 311 -6.60 -12.04 7.66
C LYS A 311 -5.43 -12.86 8.19
N LEU A 312 -5.06 -13.90 7.45
CA LEU A 312 -3.84 -14.69 7.59
C LEU A 312 -2.90 -14.38 6.43
N THR A 313 -1.65 -14.10 6.72
CA THR A 313 -0.57 -13.98 5.74
C THR A 313 0.54 -14.97 6.11
N CYS A 314 0.99 -15.80 5.15
CA CYS A 314 2.18 -16.64 5.28
C CYS A 314 3.14 -16.32 4.13
N GLN A 315 4.40 -16.07 4.44
CA GLN A 315 5.40 -15.68 3.45
C GLN A 315 6.74 -16.40 3.69
N PRO A 316 6.89 -17.63 3.18
CA PRO A 316 8.18 -18.30 3.16
C PRO A 316 9.10 -17.70 2.08
N SER A 317 10.40 -17.59 2.39
CA SER A 317 11.41 -17.08 1.48
C SER A 317 12.75 -17.79 1.71
N ASP A 318 13.33 -18.30 0.64
CA ASP A 318 14.65 -18.93 0.61
C ASP A 318 15.59 -18.03 -0.20
N LYS A 319 16.84 -17.85 0.26
CA LYS A 319 17.83 -17.04 -0.42
C LYS A 319 19.21 -17.65 -0.33
N ASN A 320 19.91 -17.72 -1.45
CA ASN A 320 21.29 -18.12 -1.53
C ASN A 320 22.13 -16.96 -2.03
N ASN A 321 23.17 -16.64 -1.29
CA ASN A 321 24.10 -15.57 -1.58
C ASN A 321 25.52 -16.14 -1.66
N VAL A 322 26.26 -15.80 -2.70
CA VAL A 322 27.68 -16.10 -2.80
C VAL A 322 28.44 -14.78 -2.84
N TYR A 323 29.25 -14.55 -1.83
CA TYR A 323 30.10 -13.36 -1.76
C TYR A 323 31.54 -13.74 -2.12
N THR A 324 32.16 -12.92 -2.95
CA THR A 324 33.60 -12.95 -3.24
C THR A 324 34.20 -11.66 -2.74
N GLY A 325 35.17 -11.72 -1.83
CA GLY A 325 35.74 -10.56 -1.17
C GLY A 325 37.25 -10.46 -1.35
N ASN A 326 37.76 -9.25 -1.61
CA ASN A 326 39.19 -8.92 -1.56
C ASN A 326 39.40 -7.73 -0.64
N ILE A 327 40.40 -7.81 0.19
CA ILE A 327 40.76 -6.79 1.17
C ILE A 327 42.17 -6.30 0.89
N TYR A 328 42.30 -5.00 0.73
CA TYR A 328 43.56 -4.31 0.49
C TYR A 328 43.87 -3.39 1.66
N ILE A 329 45.11 -3.43 2.12
CA ILE A 329 45.67 -2.49 3.10
C ILE A 329 46.80 -1.76 2.39
N ASP A 330 46.73 -0.42 2.34
CA ASP A 330 47.67 0.44 1.61
C ASP A 330 47.90 -0.02 0.16
N ASN A 331 46.79 -0.41 -0.52
CA ASN A 331 46.73 -0.97 -1.88
C ASN A 331 47.42 -2.34 -2.09
N ILE A 332 47.82 -3.03 -1.01
CA ILE A 332 48.37 -4.38 -1.09
C ILE A 332 47.25 -5.37 -0.74
N LEU A 333 47.02 -6.39 -1.58
CA LEU A 333 46.08 -7.47 -1.28
C LEU A 333 46.54 -8.21 -0.02
N ASN A 334 45.72 -8.14 1.01
CA ASN A 334 45.96 -8.75 2.28
C ASN A 334 45.20 -10.08 2.46
N GLU A 335 43.96 -10.10 1.97
CA GLU A 335 43.06 -11.24 2.18
C GLU A 335 42.05 -11.39 1.05
N SER A 336 41.72 -12.64 0.72
CA SER A 336 40.60 -12.97 -0.15
C SER A 336 39.63 -13.89 0.59
N SER A 337 38.33 -13.69 0.37
CA SER A 337 37.29 -14.51 0.98
C SER A 337 36.25 -14.97 -0.02
N LEU A 338 35.69 -16.14 0.24
CA LEU A 338 34.52 -16.70 -0.43
C LEU A 338 33.52 -17.09 0.64
N ILE A 339 32.31 -16.51 0.59
CA ILE A 339 31.25 -16.82 1.53
C ILE A 339 30.08 -17.42 0.78
N ASP A 340 29.65 -18.60 1.20
CA ASP A 340 28.41 -19.24 0.77
C ASP A 340 27.39 -19.13 1.91
N GLN A 341 26.32 -18.36 1.69
CA GLN A 341 25.32 -18.02 2.69
C GLN A 341 23.93 -18.41 2.22
N GLY A 342 23.29 -19.30 2.97
CA GLY A 342 21.87 -19.62 2.85
C GLY A 342 21.05 -18.87 3.90
N SER A 343 19.91 -18.33 3.53
CA SER A 343 18.93 -17.75 4.46
C SER A 343 17.56 -18.34 4.19
N ASN A 344 16.86 -18.68 5.27
CA ASN A 344 15.53 -19.29 5.27
C ASN A 344 14.63 -18.46 6.20
N THR A 345 13.66 -17.75 5.62
CA THR A 345 12.80 -16.85 6.38
C THR A 345 11.36 -17.30 6.29
N HIS A 346 10.67 -17.42 7.41
CA HIS A 346 9.25 -17.69 7.49
C HIS A 346 8.54 -16.57 8.25
N LEU A 347 7.60 -15.92 7.59
CA LEU A 347 6.76 -14.91 8.21
C LEU A 347 5.32 -15.37 8.24
N THR A 348 4.69 -15.32 9.42
CA THR A 348 3.26 -15.56 9.62
C THR A 348 2.64 -14.39 10.35
N SER A 349 1.49 -13.90 9.85
CA SER A 349 0.79 -12.78 10.45
C SER A 349 -0.71 -13.01 10.49
N HIS A 350 -1.31 -12.77 11.65
CA HIS A 350 -2.75 -12.81 11.90
C HIS A 350 -3.23 -11.39 12.19
N THR A 351 -4.26 -10.95 11.51
CA THR A 351 -4.87 -9.64 11.74
C THR A 351 -6.37 -9.78 11.93
N VAL A 352 -6.92 -9.16 12.97
CA VAL A 352 -8.36 -8.94 13.14
C VAL A 352 -8.61 -7.45 13.10
N ASP A 353 -9.55 -7.01 12.26
CA ASP A 353 -9.95 -5.59 12.14
C ASP A 353 -11.46 -5.51 12.30
N GLY A 354 -11.94 -4.55 13.06
CA GLY A 354 -13.36 -4.31 13.24
C GLY A 354 -13.70 -2.83 13.23
N TYR A 355 -14.92 -2.51 12.83
CA TYR A 355 -15.39 -1.13 12.78
C TYR A 355 -16.86 -0.98 13.14
N TYR A 356 -17.21 0.24 13.54
CA TYR A 356 -18.57 0.74 13.64
C TYR A 356 -18.63 2.15 13.07
N THR A 357 -19.64 2.46 12.24
CA THR A 357 -19.91 3.81 11.75
C THR A 357 -21.40 4.12 11.86
N ALA A 358 -21.73 5.34 12.28
CA ALA A 358 -23.10 5.77 12.44
C ALA A 358 -23.26 7.27 12.18
N ILE A 359 -24.48 7.65 11.75
CA ILE A 359 -24.91 9.05 11.65
C ILE A 359 -26.09 9.22 12.61
N PHE A 360 -25.91 10.06 13.62
CA PHE A 360 -26.92 10.41 14.61
C PHE A 360 -27.28 11.89 14.44
N GLY A 361 -28.41 12.17 13.80
CA GLY A 361 -28.78 13.54 13.43
C GLY A 361 -27.73 14.16 12.48
N LYS A 362 -27.01 15.19 12.96
CA LYS A 362 -25.93 15.85 12.21
C LYS A 362 -24.53 15.33 12.54
N TRP A 363 -24.42 14.45 13.54
CA TRP A 363 -23.15 13.86 13.94
C TRP A 363 -22.82 12.64 13.10
N THR A 364 -21.62 12.57 12.60
CA THR A 364 -21.03 11.34 12.03
C THR A 364 -20.05 10.80 13.05
N PHE A 365 -20.19 9.53 13.39
CA PHE A 365 -19.34 8.81 14.32
C PHE A 365 -18.71 7.60 13.62
N ASP A 366 -17.40 7.42 13.79
CA ASP A 366 -16.63 6.29 13.31
C ASP A 366 -15.78 5.75 14.46
N ALA A 367 -15.75 4.43 14.64
CA ALA A 367 -14.84 3.75 15.54
C ALA A 367 -14.23 2.54 14.84
N ALA A 368 -13.00 2.20 15.14
CA ALA A 368 -12.32 1.02 14.63
C ALA A 368 -11.36 0.43 15.67
N PHE A 369 -11.09 -0.87 15.55
CA PHE A 369 -10.04 -1.54 16.31
C PHE A 369 -9.30 -2.53 15.44
N ASP A 370 -8.01 -2.76 15.76
CA ASP A 370 -7.13 -3.73 15.13
C ASP A 370 -6.42 -4.57 16.19
N LEU A 371 -6.29 -5.86 15.89
CA LEU A 371 -5.41 -6.79 16.59
C LEU A 371 -4.43 -7.40 15.58
N LEU A 372 -3.16 -7.46 15.94
CA LEU A 372 -2.11 -8.07 15.14
C LEU A 372 -1.30 -9.03 15.99
N TRP A 373 -1.03 -10.20 15.43
CA TRP A 373 0.01 -11.13 15.88
C TRP A 373 0.88 -11.44 14.66
N LYS A 374 2.17 -11.23 14.76
CA LYS A 374 3.13 -11.45 13.69
C LYS A 374 4.34 -12.19 14.25
N TYR A 375 4.67 -13.26 13.62
CA TYR A 375 5.83 -14.08 13.91
C TYR A 375 6.72 -14.16 12.68
N SER A 376 8.04 -14.00 12.87
CA SER A 376 9.04 -14.18 11.83
C SER A 376 10.23 -14.91 12.39
N ASP A 377 10.63 -15.97 11.77
CA ASP A 377 11.89 -16.67 11.99
C ASP A 377 12.81 -16.52 10.78
N ASP A 378 14.08 -16.31 11.01
CA ASP A 378 15.12 -16.17 10.00
C ASP A 378 16.37 -16.93 10.42
N ASP A 379 16.67 -18.01 9.68
CA ASP A 379 17.84 -18.85 9.87
C ASP A 379 18.86 -18.54 8.78
N ILE A 380 20.07 -18.13 9.18
CA ILE A 380 21.15 -17.82 8.25
C ILE A 380 22.37 -18.69 8.56
N LEU A 381 22.79 -19.46 7.57
CA LEU A 381 24.01 -20.24 7.61
C LEU A 381 25.04 -19.65 6.64
N SER A 382 26.18 -19.21 7.16
CA SER A 382 27.30 -18.68 6.39
C SER A 382 28.51 -19.58 6.52
N ASN A 383 29.07 -20.03 5.41
CA ASN A 383 30.32 -20.73 5.34
C ASN A 383 31.36 -19.86 4.64
N GLU A 384 32.37 -19.42 5.33
CA GLU A 384 33.39 -18.51 4.80
C GLU A 384 34.72 -19.28 4.65
N LEU A 385 35.37 -19.14 3.50
CA LEU A 385 36.67 -19.64 3.17
C LEU A 385 37.62 -18.45 2.96
N ILE A 386 38.69 -18.38 3.78
CA ILE A 386 39.62 -17.26 3.79
C ILE A 386 40.97 -17.76 3.22
N ASN A 387 41.50 -17.02 2.25
CA ASN A 387 42.76 -17.35 1.56
C ASN A 387 42.85 -18.83 1.09
N ASN A 388 41.68 -19.44 0.80
CA ASN A 388 41.54 -20.86 0.44
C ASN A 388 42.00 -21.89 1.51
N THR A 389 42.23 -21.47 2.74
CA THR A 389 42.73 -22.33 3.81
C THR A 389 41.88 -22.32 5.06
N ASP A 390 41.61 -21.16 5.62
CA ASP A 390 40.85 -21.00 6.85
C ASP A 390 39.37 -21.05 6.61
N LYS A 391 38.66 -21.86 7.41
CA LYS A 391 37.21 -22.02 7.32
C LYS A 391 36.54 -21.41 8.55
N LEU A 392 35.56 -20.54 8.31
CA LEU A 392 34.68 -20.05 9.34
C LEU A 392 33.26 -20.50 9.00
N ARG A 393 32.56 -21.04 9.98
CA ARG A 393 31.13 -21.33 9.91
C ARG A 393 30.40 -20.46 10.92
N LEU A 394 29.35 -19.85 10.51
CA LEU A 394 28.50 -19.02 11.36
C LEU A 394 27.03 -19.36 11.08
N ASN A 395 26.33 -19.74 12.14
CA ASN A 395 24.89 -19.93 12.13
C ASN A 395 24.24 -18.85 12.98
N THR A 396 23.19 -18.19 12.46
CA THR A 396 22.40 -17.23 13.25
C THR A 396 20.93 -17.54 13.11
N GLU A 397 20.24 -17.53 14.24
CA GLU A 397 18.80 -17.71 14.35
C GLU A 397 18.19 -16.44 14.91
N SER A 398 17.19 -15.87 14.22
CA SER A 398 16.48 -14.68 14.66
C SER A 398 14.99 -14.93 14.72
N ASN A 399 14.40 -14.82 15.90
CA ASN A 399 12.97 -15.02 16.15
C ASN A 399 12.33 -13.73 16.61
N VAL A 400 11.31 -13.29 15.87
CA VAL A 400 10.59 -12.04 16.16
C VAL A 400 9.11 -12.32 16.37
N ASP A 401 8.60 -12.02 17.56
CA ASP A 401 7.16 -12.06 17.92
C ASP A 401 6.68 -10.62 18.15
N SER A 402 5.70 -10.19 17.39
CA SER A 402 5.11 -8.86 17.52
C SER A 402 3.62 -8.95 17.75
N ARG A 403 3.10 -8.15 18.70
CA ARG A 403 1.69 -8.04 19.03
C ARG A 403 1.28 -6.59 19.07
N MET A 404 0.07 -6.31 18.62
CA MET A 404 -0.47 -4.96 18.64
C MET A 404 -1.98 -4.99 18.88
N PHE A 405 -2.43 -4.08 19.74
CA PHE A 405 -3.80 -3.62 19.84
C PHE A 405 -3.86 -2.15 19.45
N ALA A 406 -4.79 -1.78 18.59
CA ALA A 406 -5.04 -0.39 18.26
C ALA A 406 -6.55 -0.12 18.26
N ALA A 407 -6.94 1.05 18.74
CA ALA A 407 -8.32 1.52 18.73
C ALA A 407 -8.38 3.00 18.38
N GLU A 408 -9.34 3.41 17.54
CA GLU A 408 -9.58 4.80 17.20
C GLU A 408 -11.07 5.12 17.23
N ALA A 409 -11.39 6.37 17.56
CA ALA A 409 -12.74 6.90 17.50
C ALA A 409 -12.72 8.34 16.99
N HIS A 410 -13.61 8.64 16.04
CA HIS A 410 -13.74 9.94 15.40
C HIS A 410 -15.18 10.41 15.41
N ALA A 411 -15.39 11.70 15.65
CA ALA A 411 -16.68 12.33 15.50
C ALA A 411 -16.57 13.60 14.66
N SER A 412 -17.58 13.90 13.87
CA SER A 412 -17.66 15.13 13.09
C SER A 412 -19.07 15.69 13.06
N HIS A 413 -19.16 17.02 13.04
CA HIS A 413 -20.43 17.76 13.02
C HIS A 413 -20.30 18.98 12.11
N PRO A 414 -21.32 19.29 11.29
CA PRO A 414 -21.39 20.57 10.60
C PRO A 414 -21.33 21.74 11.59
N TRP A 415 -20.43 22.66 11.40
CA TRP A 415 -20.22 23.81 12.27
C TRP A 415 -19.93 25.07 11.47
N LEU A 416 -20.66 26.17 11.75
CA LEU A 416 -20.61 27.41 10.99
C LEU A 416 -20.82 27.16 9.47
N LYS A 417 -19.87 27.56 8.64
CA LYS A 417 -19.90 27.36 7.16
C LYS A 417 -19.05 26.18 6.71
N GLY A 418 -18.82 25.22 7.59
CA GLY A 418 -17.98 24.06 7.35
C GLY A 418 -18.27 22.90 8.27
N ASN A 419 -17.21 22.27 8.77
CA ASN A 419 -17.30 21.15 9.70
C ASN A 419 -16.25 21.27 10.82
N PHE A 420 -16.56 20.67 11.95
CA PHE A 420 -15.65 20.42 13.06
C PHE A 420 -15.55 18.92 13.27
N SER A 421 -14.35 18.41 13.47
CA SER A 421 -14.08 17.00 13.78
C SER A 421 -13.06 16.88 14.90
N PHE A 422 -13.22 15.85 15.69
CA PHE A 422 -12.28 15.48 16.74
C PHE A 422 -12.23 13.96 16.88
N GLY A 423 -11.19 13.44 17.51
CA GLY A 423 -11.03 12.01 17.71
C GLY A 423 -9.89 11.69 18.66
N ALA A 424 -9.84 10.41 19.01
CA ALA A 424 -8.82 9.82 19.85
C ALA A 424 -8.33 8.51 19.22
N GLU A 425 -7.09 8.16 19.49
CA GLU A 425 -6.42 6.94 19.05
C GLU A 425 -5.60 6.40 20.21
N TYR A 426 -5.59 5.08 20.36
CA TYR A 426 -4.72 4.39 21.32
C TYR A 426 -4.11 3.17 20.64
N ILE A 427 -2.79 3.00 20.79
CA ILE A 427 -2.03 1.87 20.28
C ILE A 427 -1.18 1.32 21.41
N ASP A 428 -1.24 0.02 21.61
CA ASP A 428 -0.36 -0.75 22.50
C ASP A 428 0.32 -1.81 21.65
N SER A 429 1.62 -1.82 21.61
CA SER A 429 2.42 -2.75 20.81
C SER A 429 3.57 -3.31 21.62
N ARG A 430 3.86 -4.58 21.40
CA ARG A 430 4.98 -5.30 21.99
C ARG A 430 5.70 -6.08 20.91
N ARG A 431 7.02 -5.99 20.89
CA ARG A 431 7.91 -6.79 20.06
C ARG A 431 8.96 -7.48 20.93
N ASN A 432 9.05 -8.79 20.79
CA ASN A 432 10.15 -9.59 21.29
C ASN A 432 11.07 -9.93 20.10
N ASP A 433 12.37 -9.82 20.29
CA ASP A 433 13.38 -10.04 19.25
C ASP A 433 14.51 -10.86 19.91
N ASP A 434 14.55 -12.15 19.60
CA ASP A 434 15.53 -13.10 20.13
C ASP A 434 16.52 -13.43 19.02
N PHE A 435 17.80 -13.17 19.24
CA PHE A 435 18.89 -13.46 18.32
C PHE A 435 19.88 -14.39 18.99
N PHE A 436 20.21 -15.48 18.33
CA PHE A 436 21.09 -16.51 18.84
C PHE A 436 22.16 -16.89 17.82
N ASN A 437 23.42 -17.05 18.30
CA ASN A 437 24.54 -17.51 17.50
C ASN A 437 25.23 -18.67 18.22
N PRO A 438 25.00 -19.93 17.79
CA PRO A 438 25.55 -21.15 18.44
C PRO A 438 27.07 -21.17 18.53
N GLU A 439 27.79 -20.58 17.60
CA GLU A 439 29.24 -20.49 17.59
C GLU A 439 29.81 -19.43 18.53
N HIS A 440 28.94 -18.58 19.13
CA HIS A 440 29.31 -17.47 20.02
C HIS A 440 30.33 -16.47 19.43
N LEU A 441 30.33 -16.35 18.09
CA LEU A 441 31.14 -15.35 17.38
C LEU A 441 30.45 -13.97 17.38
N LEU A 442 29.13 -13.97 17.51
CA LEU A 442 28.31 -12.82 17.76
C LEU A 442 27.63 -12.97 19.11
N ASN A 443 27.40 -11.86 19.79
CA ASN A 443 26.68 -11.90 21.05
C ASN A 443 25.20 -12.24 20.80
N ASP A 444 24.70 -13.17 21.60
CA ASP A 444 23.26 -13.41 21.67
C ASP A 444 22.55 -12.14 22.16
N ASN A 445 21.32 -11.95 21.72
CA ASN A 445 20.50 -10.83 22.16
C ASN A 445 19.08 -11.26 22.45
N GLN A 446 18.50 -10.71 23.50
CA GLN A 446 17.09 -10.85 23.83
C GLN A 446 16.51 -9.48 24.14
N LEU A 447 15.70 -8.96 23.23
CA LEU A 447 15.10 -7.65 23.32
C LEU A 447 13.60 -7.73 23.48
N VAL A 448 13.04 -6.94 24.40
CA VAL A 448 11.60 -6.66 24.46
C VAL A 448 11.38 -5.17 24.38
N LEU A 449 10.60 -4.75 23.40
CA LEU A 449 10.19 -3.37 23.20
C LEU A 449 8.67 -3.24 23.37
N ASP A 450 8.23 -2.55 24.41
CA ASP A 450 6.84 -2.19 24.66
C ASP A 450 6.63 -0.72 24.28
N GLU A 451 5.64 -0.41 23.45
CA GLU A 451 5.32 0.98 23.08
C GLU A 451 3.83 1.23 23.20
N ARG A 452 3.48 2.32 23.89
CA ARG A 452 2.11 2.84 24.02
C ARG A 452 2.03 4.22 23.41
N ASN A 453 1.07 4.42 22.55
CA ASN A 453 0.79 5.71 21.91
C ASN A 453 -0.66 6.09 22.15
N ALA A 454 -0.90 7.26 22.74
CA ALA A 454 -2.21 7.85 22.90
C ALA A 454 -2.25 9.20 22.19
N GLY A 455 -3.16 9.35 21.23
CA GLY A 455 -3.32 10.55 20.43
C GLY A 455 -4.73 11.14 20.53
N ILE A 456 -4.84 12.47 20.57
CA ILE A 456 -6.11 13.18 20.41
C ILE A 456 -5.95 14.27 19.38
N TYR A 457 -7.00 14.57 18.63
CA TYR A 457 -6.98 15.68 17.69
C TYR A 457 -8.29 16.45 17.65
N ALA A 458 -8.19 17.71 17.24
CA ALA A 458 -9.31 18.55 16.84
C ALA A 458 -8.98 19.27 15.53
N GLN A 459 -9.94 19.33 14.61
CA GLN A 459 -9.77 19.95 13.31
C GLN A 459 -11.06 20.65 12.87
N THR A 460 -10.94 21.80 12.24
CA THR A 460 -12.05 22.49 11.60
C THR A 460 -11.69 22.88 10.17
N ALA A 461 -12.65 22.80 9.26
CA ALA A 461 -12.55 23.32 7.90
C ALA A 461 -13.70 24.29 7.66
N GLN A 462 -13.39 25.55 7.38
CA GLN A 462 -14.37 26.64 7.27
C GLN A 462 -14.26 27.36 5.92
N ARG A 463 -15.40 27.67 5.33
CA ARG A 463 -15.48 28.47 4.12
C ARG A 463 -15.72 29.93 4.47
N LEU A 464 -14.73 30.77 4.23
CA LEU A 464 -14.73 32.23 4.48
C LEU A 464 -14.90 32.95 3.15
N GLY A 465 -16.14 33.12 2.70
CA GLY A 465 -16.43 33.64 1.35
C GLY A 465 -15.95 32.68 0.27
N LYS A 466 -14.92 33.10 -0.50
CA LYS A 466 -14.29 32.27 -1.56
C LYS A 466 -13.07 31.51 -1.07
N VAL A 467 -12.61 31.79 0.15
CA VAL A 467 -11.44 31.16 0.77
C VAL A 467 -11.86 29.97 1.62
N THR A 468 -11.11 28.89 1.59
CA THR A 468 -11.28 27.77 2.52
C THR A 468 -10.08 27.72 3.46
N LEU A 469 -10.34 27.75 4.77
CA LEU A 469 -9.33 27.61 5.82
C LEU A 469 -9.60 26.34 6.60
N GLN A 470 -8.56 25.49 6.73
CA GLN A 470 -8.56 24.31 7.59
C GLN A 470 -7.50 24.50 8.66
N LEU A 471 -7.87 24.28 9.91
CA LEU A 471 -7.01 24.32 11.08
C LEU A 471 -7.11 22.99 11.81
N GLY A 472 -5.99 22.43 12.19
CA GLY A 472 -5.93 21.19 12.94
C GLY A 472 -4.84 21.22 13.99
N LEU A 473 -5.12 20.56 15.11
CA LEU A 473 -4.16 20.35 16.20
C LEU A 473 -4.27 18.90 16.66
N ARG A 474 -3.13 18.22 16.75
CA ARG A 474 -3.00 16.87 17.29
C ARG A 474 -2.01 16.88 18.43
N TYR A 475 -2.35 16.16 19.50
CA TYR A 475 -1.45 15.88 20.61
C TYR A 475 -1.24 14.37 20.68
N GLU A 476 0.01 13.94 20.85
CA GLU A 476 0.39 12.55 21.04
C GLU A 476 1.27 12.41 22.29
N HIS A 477 0.93 11.40 23.09
CA HIS A 477 1.74 10.91 24.21
C HIS A 477 2.22 9.51 23.89
N ILE A 478 3.54 9.32 23.87
CA ILE A 478 4.15 8.05 23.50
C ILE A 478 5.13 7.64 24.59
N GLU A 479 4.97 6.42 25.07
CA GLU A 479 5.87 5.79 26.04
C GLU A 479 6.46 4.53 25.38
N SER A 480 7.80 4.47 25.28
CA SER A 480 8.55 3.32 24.77
C SER A 480 9.46 2.79 25.88
N ARG A 481 9.30 1.52 26.24
CA ARG A 481 10.06 0.82 27.27
C ARG A 481 10.93 -0.26 26.63
N TYR A 482 12.21 -0.19 26.87
CA TYR A 482 13.21 -1.08 26.32
C TYR A 482 13.74 -2.02 27.41
N HIS A 483 13.72 -3.32 27.14
CA HIS A 483 14.28 -4.34 28.04
C HIS A 483 15.25 -5.22 27.25
N GLU A 484 16.39 -5.51 27.82
CA GLU A 484 17.40 -6.40 27.27
C GLU A 484 17.72 -7.49 28.30
N PHE A 485 17.66 -8.75 27.90
CA PHE A 485 17.75 -9.91 28.79
C PHE A 485 16.86 -9.79 30.04
N GLY A 486 15.62 -9.34 29.85
CA GLY A 486 14.65 -9.15 30.91
C GLY A 486 14.88 -7.93 31.83
N LYS A 487 15.99 -7.19 31.65
CA LYS A 487 16.29 -5.99 32.44
C LYS A 487 15.79 -4.74 31.74
N PHE A 488 15.11 -3.86 32.47
CA PHE A 488 14.70 -2.54 31.98
C PHE A 488 15.95 -1.66 31.78
N ILE A 489 16.06 -1.01 30.60
CA ILE A 489 17.17 -0.13 30.23
C ILE A 489 16.63 1.31 30.11
N PRO A 490 16.82 2.16 31.15
CA PRO A 490 16.28 3.52 31.16
C PRO A 490 16.81 4.40 30.04
N GLU A 491 18.08 4.27 29.65
CA GLU A 491 18.77 5.11 28.67
C GLU A 491 18.20 4.92 27.26
N GLN A 492 17.65 3.73 26.98
CA GLN A 492 17.05 3.35 25.71
C GLN A 492 15.52 3.51 25.71
N SER A 493 14.93 3.72 26.91
CA SER A 493 13.51 3.95 27.09
C SER A 493 13.17 5.43 26.92
N LYS A 494 12.05 5.76 26.29
CA LYS A 494 11.75 7.14 25.89
C LYS A 494 10.28 7.48 26.10
N THR A 495 10.04 8.72 26.53
CA THR A 495 8.69 9.28 26.62
C THR A 495 8.64 10.58 25.82
N TYR A 496 7.63 10.70 24.97
CA TYR A 496 7.43 11.87 24.12
C TYR A 496 6.05 12.47 24.31
N ASN A 497 5.99 13.81 24.37
CA ASN A 497 4.78 14.60 24.35
C ASN A 497 4.83 15.54 23.16
N LYS A 498 3.93 15.39 22.17
CA LYS A 498 4.03 16.08 20.89
C LYS A 498 2.77 16.85 20.56
N VAL A 499 2.97 18.11 20.17
CA VAL A 499 1.93 18.98 19.63
C VAL A 499 2.20 19.20 18.15
N LEU A 500 1.25 18.83 17.30
CA LEU A 500 1.38 18.75 15.85
C LEU A 500 0.30 19.61 15.19
N PRO A 501 0.59 20.91 14.95
CA PRO A 501 -0.32 21.80 14.25
C PRO A 501 -0.34 21.53 12.74
N SER A 502 -1.48 21.81 12.11
CA SER A 502 -1.65 21.81 10.66
C SER A 502 -2.57 22.95 10.22
N VAL A 503 -2.20 23.60 9.11
CA VAL A 503 -2.97 24.68 8.50
C VAL A 503 -3.02 24.44 7.00
N THR A 504 -4.21 24.57 6.40
CA THR A 504 -4.37 24.58 4.93
C THR A 504 -5.27 25.74 4.53
N LEU A 505 -4.77 26.53 3.59
CA LEU A 505 -5.46 27.69 3.03
C LEU A 505 -5.65 27.50 1.53
N VAL A 506 -6.88 27.62 1.06
CA VAL A 506 -7.21 27.56 -0.37
C VAL A 506 -7.74 28.90 -0.84
N LEU A 507 -7.05 29.49 -1.78
CA LEU A 507 -7.28 30.84 -2.30
C LEU A 507 -7.66 30.78 -3.80
N PRO A 508 -8.75 31.40 -4.23
CA PRO A 508 -9.00 31.60 -5.65
C PRO A 508 -8.10 32.72 -6.20
N ILE A 509 -7.40 32.46 -7.30
CA ILE A 509 -6.63 33.44 -8.07
C ILE A 509 -7.21 33.51 -9.48
N GLY A 510 -8.13 34.45 -9.69
CA GLY A 510 -8.89 34.55 -10.92
C GLY A 510 -9.79 33.32 -11.11
N LYS A 511 -9.54 32.55 -12.19
CA LYS A 511 -10.23 31.28 -12.49
C LYS A 511 -9.49 30.05 -11.91
N ASN A 512 -8.34 30.25 -11.29
CA ASN A 512 -7.46 29.23 -10.79
C ASN A 512 -7.50 29.13 -9.27
N MET A 513 -6.89 28.11 -8.69
CA MET A 513 -6.82 27.89 -7.25
C MET A 513 -5.38 27.70 -6.80
N LEU A 514 -5.03 28.35 -5.72
CA LEU A 514 -3.79 28.17 -4.98
C LEU A 514 -4.12 27.54 -3.62
N GLN A 515 -3.44 26.45 -3.29
CA GLN A 515 -3.46 25.85 -1.96
C GLN A 515 -2.10 26.04 -1.32
N LEU A 516 -2.08 26.57 -0.11
CA LEU A 516 -0.92 26.67 0.75
C LEU A 516 -1.19 25.83 1.99
N SER A 517 -0.23 25.02 2.41
CA SER A 517 -0.37 24.23 3.62
C SER A 517 0.93 24.15 4.40
N TYR A 518 0.77 24.09 5.71
CA TYR A 518 1.82 23.85 6.68
C TYR A 518 1.40 22.71 7.59
N SER A 519 2.32 21.79 7.91
CA SER A 519 2.15 20.82 8.99
C SER A 519 3.46 20.51 9.66
N ARG A 520 3.40 20.30 10.97
CA ARG A 520 4.46 19.63 11.72
C ARG A 520 4.18 18.15 11.76
N LYS A 521 5.17 17.33 11.40
CA LYS A 521 5.10 15.87 11.34
C LYS A 521 6.15 15.26 12.25
N TYR A 522 5.95 13.99 12.56
CA TYR A 522 6.78 13.24 13.47
C TYR A 522 6.85 11.79 12.99
N LYS A 523 8.06 11.25 12.86
CA LYS A 523 8.29 9.89 12.40
C LYS A 523 9.16 9.14 13.40
N ARG A 524 8.63 8.06 13.94
CA ARG A 524 9.34 7.18 14.86
C ARG A 524 10.26 6.22 14.10
N PRO A 525 11.41 5.78 14.69
CA PRO A 525 12.21 4.69 14.15
C PRO A 525 11.36 3.42 13.97
N LEU A 526 11.76 2.56 13.05
CA LEU A 526 11.24 1.19 12.97
C LEU A 526 11.73 0.40 14.18
N TYR A 527 10.96 -0.58 14.64
CA TYR A 527 11.42 -1.43 15.75
C TYR A 527 12.71 -2.20 15.42
N SER A 528 12.88 -2.65 14.17
CA SER A 528 14.13 -3.25 13.70
C SER A 528 15.34 -2.31 13.74
N GLN A 529 15.12 -0.99 13.62
CA GLN A 529 16.18 0.00 13.74
C GLN A 529 16.58 0.25 15.19
N LEU A 530 15.73 -0.12 16.15
CA LEU A 530 15.98 0.00 17.59
C LEU A 530 16.58 -1.29 18.19
N SER A 531 16.70 -2.37 17.43
CA SER A 531 17.33 -3.61 17.89
C SER A 531 18.82 -3.43 18.10
N SER A 532 19.37 -4.00 19.19
CA SER A 532 20.82 -4.07 19.45
C SER A 532 21.48 -5.30 18.81
N SER A 533 20.70 -6.18 18.15
CA SER A 533 21.22 -7.36 17.46
C SER A 533 22.20 -7.00 16.36
N ILE A 534 23.28 -7.77 16.26
CA ILE A 534 24.35 -7.58 15.29
C ILE A 534 24.24 -8.65 14.21
N TYR A 535 24.05 -8.21 12.98
CA TYR A 535 23.97 -9.08 11.81
C TYR A 535 25.32 -9.12 11.10
N TYR A 536 25.81 -10.31 10.86
CA TYR A 536 27.06 -10.57 10.15
C TYR A 536 26.83 -10.50 8.62
N VAL A 537 27.50 -9.58 7.96
CA VAL A 537 27.54 -9.54 6.50
C VAL A 537 28.79 -10.27 6.01
N ASN A 538 29.92 -9.96 6.63
CA ASN A 538 31.21 -10.64 6.47
C ASN A 538 32.10 -10.23 7.66
N ARG A 539 33.33 -10.77 7.76
CA ARG A 539 34.22 -10.55 8.91
C ARG A 539 34.62 -9.09 9.14
N TYR A 540 34.41 -8.19 8.20
CA TYR A 540 34.78 -6.77 8.30
C TYR A 540 33.60 -5.81 8.18
N LEU A 541 32.38 -6.33 7.92
CA LEU A 541 31.16 -5.54 7.83
C LEU A 541 30.05 -6.18 8.63
N TYR A 542 29.63 -5.47 9.67
CA TYR A 542 28.49 -5.80 10.50
C TYR A 542 27.36 -4.79 10.31
N GLN A 543 26.14 -5.20 10.54
CA GLN A 543 24.98 -4.32 10.58
C GLN A 543 24.29 -4.44 11.93
N SER A 544 23.75 -3.33 12.43
CA SER A 544 22.91 -3.34 13.63
C SER A 544 21.84 -2.27 13.57
N GLY A 545 20.85 -2.35 14.44
CA GLY A 545 20.04 -1.20 14.80
C GLY A 545 20.77 -0.31 15.79
N ASN A 546 20.07 0.71 16.30
CA ASN A 546 20.56 1.64 17.29
C ASN A 546 19.43 2.00 18.28
N PRO A 547 19.45 1.43 19.50
CA PRO A 547 18.44 1.70 20.51
C PRO A 547 18.33 3.17 20.94
N LEU A 548 19.39 3.94 20.69
CA LEU A 548 19.44 5.36 21.07
C LEU A 548 18.79 6.28 20.06
N LEU A 549 18.31 5.78 18.91
CA LEU A 549 17.67 6.59 17.89
C LEU A 549 16.52 7.42 18.47
N LYS A 550 16.52 8.69 18.12
CA LYS A 550 15.42 9.61 18.35
C LYS A 550 14.47 9.59 17.15
N SER A 551 13.29 10.10 17.35
CA SER A 551 12.32 10.30 16.27
C SER A 551 12.63 11.55 15.47
N GLU A 552 12.41 11.49 14.15
CA GLU A 552 12.52 12.63 13.24
C GLU A 552 11.37 13.61 13.45
N TYR A 553 11.67 14.92 13.40
CA TYR A 553 10.67 15.98 13.34
C TYR A 553 10.76 16.70 12.02
N SER A 554 9.65 16.92 11.36
CA SER A 554 9.65 17.68 10.12
C SER A 554 8.60 18.78 10.10
N HIS A 555 9.02 19.95 9.62
CA HIS A 555 8.18 21.09 9.26
C HIS A 555 8.00 21.05 7.75
N ASN A 556 6.75 20.90 7.28
CA ASN A 556 6.43 20.78 5.88
C ASN A 556 5.57 21.95 5.41
N ILE A 557 6.04 22.68 4.40
CA ILE A 557 5.29 23.73 3.70
C ILE A 557 5.04 23.24 2.29
N SER A 558 3.79 23.28 1.82
CA SER A 558 3.42 22.88 0.47
C SER A 558 2.62 23.97 -0.23
N ALA A 559 2.90 24.18 -1.51
CA ALA A 559 2.14 25.04 -2.39
C ALA A 559 1.69 24.26 -3.63
N ASN A 560 0.39 24.21 -3.89
CA ASN A 560 -0.18 23.57 -5.07
C ASN A 560 -0.94 24.61 -5.86
N TYR A 561 -0.58 24.85 -7.11
CA TYR A 561 -1.23 25.79 -7.99
C TYR A 561 -1.66 25.12 -9.28
N ARG A 562 -2.92 25.30 -9.64
CA ARG A 562 -3.45 24.76 -10.87
C ARG A 562 -3.90 25.88 -11.80
N PHE A 563 -3.45 25.81 -13.07
CA PHE A 563 -3.96 26.66 -14.14
C PHE A 563 -4.10 25.87 -15.47
N GLY A 564 -5.27 25.96 -16.09
CA GLY A 564 -5.55 25.22 -17.32
C GLY A 564 -5.32 23.71 -17.18
N GLN A 565 -4.43 23.14 -17.98
CA GLN A 565 -4.00 21.74 -17.98
C GLN A 565 -2.72 21.51 -17.16
N PHE A 566 -2.20 22.54 -16.50
CA PHE A 566 -0.98 22.47 -15.69
C PHE A 566 -1.31 22.38 -14.21
N MET A 567 -0.50 21.60 -13.49
CA MET A 567 -0.44 21.53 -12.03
C MET A 567 0.99 21.78 -11.60
N ILE A 568 1.20 22.77 -10.76
CA ILE A 568 2.49 23.07 -10.14
C ILE A 568 2.40 22.64 -8.68
N MET A 569 3.36 21.86 -8.22
CA MET A 569 3.47 21.39 -6.84
C MET A 569 4.87 21.75 -6.34
N ALA A 570 4.94 22.46 -5.21
CA ALA A 570 6.18 22.77 -4.53
C ALA A 570 6.07 22.37 -3.05
N ASN A 571 7.11 21.72 -2.52
CA ASN A 571 7.20 21.35 -1.12
C ASN A 571 8.55 21.77 -0.59
N TYR A 572 8.55 22.35 0.61
CA TYR A 572 9.75 22.61 1.38
C TYR A 572 9.63 21.87 2.71
N GLY A 573 10.64 21.09 3.06
CA GLY A 573 10.76 20.32 4.28
C GLY A 573 11.99 20.75 5.07
N LEU A 574 11.85 20.89 6.37
CA LEU A 574 12.94 20.99 7.34
C LEU A 574 12.79 19.82 8.29
N THR A 575 13.80 18.96 8.37
CA THR A 575 13.77 17.77 9.23
C THR A 575 14.93 17.81 10.23
N ASP A 576 14.56 17.83 11.50
CA ASP A 576 15.47 17.73 12.63
C ASP A 576 15.63 16.26 13.03
N ASP A 577 16.79 15.86 13.58
CA ASP A 577 17.11 14.49 13.99
C ASP A 577 16.87 13.46 12.87
N LYS A 578 17.17 13.79 11.61
CA LYS A 578 16.96 12.89 10.46
C LYS A 578 17.70 11.57 10.68
N ILE A 579 17.00 10.44 10.47
CA ILE A 579 17.60 9.10 10.58
C ILE A 579 18.28 8.74 9.25
N ILE A 580 19.61 8.69 9.27
CA ILE A 580 20.45 8.38 8.11
C ILE A 580 21.18 7.04 8.28
N SER A 581 21.80 6.53 7.21
CA SER A 581 22.73 5.39 7.29
C SER A 581 24.12 5.90 7.63
N GLU A 582 24.68 5.42 8.72
CA GLU A 582 26.02 5.82 9.20
C GLU A 582 26.95 4.61 9.18
N ILE A 583 28.22 4.86 8.84
CA ILE A 583 29.28 3.87 8.77
C ILE A 583 30.30 4.21 9.85
N SER A 584 30.38 3.38 10.90
CA SER A 584 31.27 3.61 12.04
C SER A 584 32.21 2.42 12.25
N GLN A 585 33.14 2.56 13.18
CA GLN A 585 33.97 1.45 13.64
C GLN A 585 33.21 0.55 14.59
N TYR A 586 33.47 -0.75 14.52
CA TYR A 586 32.92 -1.73 15.46
C TYR A 586 33.99 -2.15 16.47
N GLY A 587 33.75 -1.91 17.75
CA GLY A 587 34.68 -2.21 18.84
C GLY A 587 36.03 -1.45 18.69
N ASP A 588 37.11 -2.08 19.15
CA ASP A 588 38.47 -1.51 19.12
C ASP A 588 39.22 -1.76 17.79
N ASN A 589 38.62 -2.55 16.87
CA ASN A 589 39.23 -2.85 15.59
C ASN A 589 38.78 -1.87 14.51
N SER A 590 39.67 -0.97 14.12
CA SER A 590 39.40 0.05 13.10
C SER A 590 39.05 -0.54 11.72
N ASN A 591 39.41 -1.78 11.44
CA ASN A 591 39.13 -2.45 10.17
C ASN A 591 37.73 -3.05 10.10
N ILE A 592 37.06 -3.24 11.25
CA ILE A 592 35.68 -3.75 11.27
C ILE A 592 34.72 -2.57 11.23
N THR A 593 33.86 -2.60 10.25
CA THR A 593 32.86 -1.57 9.99
C THR A 593 31.51 -1.99 10.51
N LEU A 594 30.81 -1.04 11.13
CA LEU A 594 29.42 -1.16 11.55
C LEU A 594 28.57 -0.23 10.72
N LEU A 595 27.66 -0.78 9.93
CA LEU A 595 26.63 -0.02 9.24
C LEU A 595 25.35 -0.02 10.09
N ARG A 596 24.92 1.16 10.56
CA ARG A 596 23.71 1.30 11.36
C ARG A 596 22.97 2.60 11.05
N LYS A 597 21.80 2.77 11.64
CA LYS A 597 21.06 4.02 11.58
C LYS A 597 21.49 4.93 12.72
N GLU A 598 21.67 6.23 12.40
CA GLU A 598 21.98 7.30 13.35
C GLU A 598 21.09 8.50 13.08
N ASN A 599 20.91 9.33 14.11
CA ASN A 599 20.32 10.64 13.89
C ASN A 599 21.38 11.58 13.36
N SER A 600 21.05 12.31 12.31
CA SER A 600 21.91 13.33 11.70
C SER A 600 22.31 14.41 12.72
N THR A 601 23.55 14.85 12.64
CA THR A 601 24.07 15.98 13.42
C THR A 601 23.64 17.34 12.86
N HIS A 602 23.19 17.36 11.59
CA HIS A 602 22.76 18.56 10.88
C HIS A 602 21.32 18.41 10.41
N ASP A 603 20.59 19.52 10.41
CA ASP A 603 19.23 19.56 9.89
C ASP A 603 19.21 19.37 8.39
N LEU A 604 18.22 18.60 7.90
CA LEU A 604 18.00 18.35 6.49
C LEU A 604 16.94 19.32 5.94
N HIS A 605 17.35 20.18 5.01
CA HIS A 605 16.46 21.04 4.26
C HIS A 605 16.22 20.44 2.87
N GLU A 606 14.97 20.26 2.48
CA GLU A 606 14.57 19.68 1.20
C GLU A 606 13.64 20.64 0.45
N LEU A 607 13.90 20.83 -0.83
CA LEU A 607 13.03 21.55 -1.76
C LEU A 607 12.65 20.64 -2.93
N GLN A 608 11.37 20.49 -3.18
CA GLN A 608 10.85 19.69 -4.27
C GLN A 608 9.89 20.54 -5.10
N ALA A 609 10.06 20.56 -6.40
CA ALA A 609 9.22 21.34 -7.31
C ALA A 609 8.92 20.52 -8.56
N PHE A 610 7.62 20.33 -8.87
CA PHE A 610 7.15 19.55 -10.00
C PHE A 610 6.10 20.32 -10.79
N VAL A 611 6.15 20.18 -12.11
CA VAL A 611 5.13 20.65 -13.05
C VAL A 611 4.56 19.43 -13.76
N THR A 612 3.24 19.28 -13.72
CA THR A 612 2.52 18.23 -14.46
C THR A 612 1.64 18.87 -15.53
N TYR A 613 1.79 18.43 -16.76
CA TYR A 613 0.98 18.80 -17.93
C TYR A 613 0.13 17.61 -18.38
N MET A 614 -1.19 17.81 -18.52
CA MET A 614 -2.17 16.74 -18.77
C MET A 614 -3.04 17.06 -19.99
N PRO A 615 -2.52 17.00 -21.22
CA PRO A 615 -3.30 17.22 -22.42
C PRO A 615 -4.16 15.99 -22.76
N GLN A 616 -5.34 16.27 -23.33
CA GLN A 616 -6.23 15.27 -23.91
C GLN A 616 -6.62 15.68 -25.34
N PHE A 617 -6.41 14.78 -26.29
CA PHE A 617 -6.75 14.96 -27.69
C PHE A 617 -7.56 13.74 -28.18
N GLY A 618 -8.88 13.88 -28.20
CA GLY A 618 -9.79 12.77 -28.55
C GLY A 618 -9.54 11.53 -27.68
N ASN A 619 -9.10 10.45 -28.32
CA ASN A 619 -8.81 9.16 -27.66
C ASN A 619 -7.38 9.03 -27.12
N TYR A 620 -6.56 10.06 -27.23
CA TYR A 620 -5.21 10.13 -26.68
C TYR A 620 -5.19 10.99 -25.44
N PHE A 621 -4.58 10.46 -24.37
CA PHE A 621 -4.35 11.18 -23.13
C PHE A 621 -2.90 11.02 -22.70
N SER A 622 -2.28 12.10 -22.27
CA SER A 622 -0.89 12.13 -21.83
C SER A 622 -0.77 12.80 -20.47
N VAL A 623 0.20 12.37 -19.69
CA VAL A 623 0.62 13.01 -18.45
C VAL A 623 2.14 13.15 -18.49
N LEU A 624 2.62 14.37 -18.58
CA LEU A 624 4.03 14.69 -18.50
C LEU A 624 4.28 15.41 -17.17
N THR A 625 5.10 14.80 -16.33
CA THR A 625 5.57 15.41 -15.07
C THR A 625 7.07 15.60 -15.15
N ALA A 626 7.55 16.80 -14.88
CA ALA A 626 8.96 17.12 -14.78
C ALA A 626 9.21 17.94 -13.51
N GLY A 627 10.35 17.77 -12.89
CA GLY A 627 10.69 18.52 -11.68
C GLY A 627 12.04 18.18 -11.11
N ILE A 628 12.30 18.77 -9.97
CA ILE A 628 13.55 18.63 -9.22
C ILE A 628 13.26 18.30 -7.76
N MET A 629 14.17 17.53 -7.16
CA MET A 629 14.31 17.32 -5.72
C MET A 629 15.71 17.81 -5.36
N ALA A 630 15.79 18.84 -4.56
CA ALA A 630 17.03 19.42 -4.07
C ALA A 630 17.07 19.33 -2.55
N GLN A 631 18.22 19.11 -2.00
CA GLN A 631 18.48 19.20 -0.58
C GLN A 631 19.60 20.20 -0.29
N PHE A 632 19.62 20.71 0.92
CA PHE A 632 20.71 21.51 1.47
C PHE A 632 21.12 20.82 2.76
N TYR A 633 22.13 19.95 2.64
CA TYR A 633 22.56 19.09 3.73
C TYR A 633 24.08 19.08 3.83
N LYS A 634 24.59 18.91 5.03
CA LYS A 634 26.02 18.88 5.33
C LYS A 634 26.33 17.60 6.07
N ILE A 635 27.48 17.01 5.76
CA ILE A 635 28.03 15.86 6.48
C ILE A 635 29.49 16.12 6.81
N ASP A 636 29.97 15.48 7.88
CA ASP A 636 31.38 15.37 8.15
C ASP A 636 31.96 14.27 7.25
N TYR A 637 33.06 14.56 6.54
CA TYR A 637 33.72 13.62 5.65
C TYR A 637 35.21 13.92 5.57
N CYS A 638 36.04 12.97 6.01
CA CYS A 638 37.52 13.09 6.08
C CYS A 638 38.00 14.36 6.76
N GLY A 639 37.39 14.69 7.93
CA GLY A 639 37.74 15.86 8.73
C GLY A 639 37.33 17.19 8.14
N ASN A 640 36.53 17.22 7.08
CA ASN A 640 36.00 18.42 6.44
C ASN A 640 34.49 18.35 6.30
N ILE A 641 33.84 19.50 6.15
CA ILE A 641 32.40 19.54 5.85
C ILE A 641 32.21 19.35 4.34
N ARG A 642 31.45 18.33 3.98
CA ARG A 642 30.98 18.09 2.62
C ARG A 642 29.54 18.53 2.47
N ASN A 643 29.25 19.33 1.44
CA ASN A 643 27.90 19.73 1.10
C ASN A 643 27.29 18.69 0.16
N MET A 644 26.12 18.17 0.54
CA MET A 644 25.32 17.21 -0.21
C MET A 644 24.14 17.97 -0.84
N ASN A 645 24.40 18.72 -1.91
CA ASN A 645 23.46 19.70 -2.47
C ASN A 645 23.14 19.48 -3.95
N ASN A 646 23.65 18.41 -4.57
CA ASN A 646 23.39 18.12 -5.98
C ASN A 646 21.95 17.71 -6.20
N PRO A 647 21.12 18.44 -6.97
CA PRO A 647 19.72 18.15 -7.12
C PRO A 647 19.49 16.95 -8.03
N ILE A 648 18.41 16.22 -7.76
CA ILE A 648 17.91 15.11 -8.57
C ILE A 648 16.80 15.65 -9.49
N GLY A 649 17.02 15.60 -10.79
CA GLY A 649 15.99 15.87 -11.80
C GLY A 649 15.13 14.61 -12.06
N MET A 650 13.85 14.80 -12.32
CA MET A 650 12.94 13.71 -12.64
C MET A 650 12.02 14.09 -13.80
N VAL A 651 11.84 13.15 -14.74
CA VAL A 651 10.83 13.24 -15.81
C VAL A 651 10.04 11.93 -15.84
N GLN A 652 8.72 12.06 -15.85
CA GLN A 652 7.82 10.95 -16.09
C GLN A 652 6.84 11.33 -17.18
N TRP A 653 6.77 10.53 -18.24
CA TRP A 653 5.84 10.74 -19.35
C TRP A 653 5.03 9.48 -19.59
N LYS A 654 3.74 9.57 -19.37
CA LYS A 654 2.78 8.48 -19.51
C LYS A 654 1.77 8.79 -20.59
N ASN A 655 1.50 7.82 -21.45
CA ASN A 655 0.64 7.95 -22.59
C ASN A 655 -0.35 6.80 -22.65
N ILE A 656 -1.58 7.10 -23.01
CA ILE A 656 -2.61 6.10 -23.27
C ILE A 656 -3.42 6.48 -24.51
N VAL A 657 -3.64 5.49 -25.36
CA VAL A 657 -4.48 5.61 -26.55
C VAL A 657 -5.62 4.59 -26.42
N ALA A 658 -6.85 5.06 -26.42
CA ALA A 658 -8.03 4.21 -26.51
C ALA A 658 -8.36 3.95 -27.98
N LEU A 659 -8.30 2.69 -28.39
CA LEU A 659 -8.58 2.24 -29.75
C LEU A 659 -9.99 1.60 -29.81
N PRO A 660 -10.56 1.47 -31.02
CA PRO A 660 -11.84 0.76 -31.21
C PRO A 660 -11.83 -0.66 -30.63
N ARG A 661 -13.00 -1.22 -30.38
CA ARG A 661 -13.22 -2.57 -29.85
C ARG A 661 -12.61 -2.78 -28.46
N ASN A 662 -12.60 -1.74 -27.59
CA ASN A 662 -12.08 -1.80 -26.21
C ASN A 662 -10.61 -2.25 -26.12
N LEU A 663 -9.79 -1.85 -27.06
CA LEU A 663 -8.34 -2.03 -27.06
C LEU A 663 -7.68 -0.76 -26.55
N LYS A 664 -6.62 -0.88 -25.74
CA LYS A 664 -5.85 0.24 -25.22
C LYS A 664 -4.37 -0.04 -25.34
N LEU A 665 -3.63 0.97 -25.75
CA LEU A 665 -2.17 0.98 -25.76
C LEU A 665 -1.68 1.93 -24.69
N GLU A 666 -0.69 1.51 -23.95
CA GLU A 666 -0.04 2.28 -22.88
C GLU A 666 1.46 2.34 -23.16
N ALA A 667 2.07 3.50 -22.94
CA ALA A 667 3.51 3.67 -22.96
C ALA A 667 3.94 4.65 -21.89
N SER A 668 5.05 4.38 -21.23
CA SER A 668 5.59 5.28 -20.21
C SER A 668 7.12 5.34 -20.25
N LEU A 669 7.65 6.55 -20.05
CA LEU A 669 9.05 6.84 -19.80
C LEU A 669 9.16 7.34 -18.36
N THR A 670 10.12 6.82 -17.62
CA THR A 670 10.57 7.38 -16.34
C THR A 670 12.07 7.61 -16.43
N TRP A 671 12.52 8.81 -16.07
CA TRP A 671 13.93 9.18 -16.04
C TRP A 671 14.24 9.98 -14.79
N ARG A 672 15.31 9.62 -14.11
CA ARG A 672 15.88 10.32 -12.95
C ARG A 672 17.36 10.57 -13.21
N THR A 673 17.83 11.80 -12.98
CA THR A 673 19.24 12.12 -13.05
C THR A 673 20.00 11.56 -11.86
N CYS A 674 21.32 11.60 -11.89
CA CYS A 674 22.15 11.52 -10.69
C CYS A 674 21.88 12.73 -9.78
N GLY A 675 22.30 12.64 -8.52
CA GLY A 675 22.19 13.67 -7.50
C GLY A 675 22.26 13.10 -6.10
N GLU A 676 22.01 13.88 -5.09
CA GLU A 676 22.23 13.52 -3.69
C GLU A 676 20.93 13.48 -2.90
N ALA A 677 20.79 12.47 -2.02
CA ALA A 677 19.70 12.33 -1.06
C ALA A 677 20.27 11.88 0.29
N GLU A 678 20.04 12.66 1.34
CA GLU A 678 20.68 12.49 2.66
C GLU A 678 22.22 12.48 2.49
N ASN A 679 22.92 11.51 3.04
CA ASN A 679 24.37 11.31 2.87
C ASN A 679 24.72 10.36 1.71
N ILE A 680 23.82 10.23 0.72
CA ILE A 680 23.96 9.28 -0.38
C ILE A 680 24.05 10.01 -1.72
N ASP A 681 25.09 9.72 -2.51
CA ASP A 681 25.17 10.07 -3.93
C ASP A 681 24.49 8.96 -4.74
N MET A 682 23.50 9.34 -5.54
CA MET A 682 22.65 8.42 -6.30
C MET A 682 22.91 8.53 -7.81
N GLY A 683 23.04 7.39 -8.48
CA GLY A 683 23.18 7.32 -9.94
C GLY A 683 21.88 7.63 -10.68
N HIS A 684 22.04 7.93 -11.99
CA HIS A 684 20.90 8.09 -12.88
C HIS A 684 20.21 6.75 -13.18
N THR A 685 18.93 6.81 -13.52
CA THR A 685 18.18 5.64 -13.98
C THR A 685 17.07 6.07 -14.94
N TRP A 686 16.78 5.22 -15.94
CA TRP A 686 15.63 5.44 -16.81
C TRP A 686 15.07 4.11 -17.32
N SER A 687 13.77 4.10 -17.65
CA SER A 687 13.11 2.93 -18.22
C SER A 687 11.95 3.34 -19.12
N ILE A 688 11.68 2.52 -20.13
CA ILE A 688 10.48 2.62 -20.97
C ILE A 688 9.67 1.34 -20.80
N ASN A 689 8.39 1.51 -20.49
CA ASN A 689 7.45 0.40 -20.39
C ASN A 689 6.34 0.57 -21.43
N ALA A 690 5.79 -0.55 -21.93
CA ALA A 690 4.65 -0.55 -22.82
C ALA A 690 3.65 -1.63 -22.40
N GLY A 691 2.39 -1.43 -22.76
CA GLY A 691 1.34 -2.38 -22.46
C GLY A 691 0.18 -2.31 -23.45
N ILE A 692 -0.51 -3.42 -23.59
CA ILE A 692 -1.73 -3.55 -24.35
C ILE A 692 -2.79 -4.21 -23.47
N THR A 693 -3.94 -3.58 -23.37
CA THR A 693 -5.09 -4.08 -22.60
C THR A 693 -6.26 -4.30 -23.54
N LYS A 694 -6.87 -5.46 -23.48
CA LYS A 694 -8.08 -5.83 -24.22
C LYS A 694 -9.19 -6.23 -23.25
N VAL A 695 -10.31 -5.56 -23.35
CA VAL A 695 -11.56 -5.97 -22.71
C VAL A 695 -12.40 -6.69 -23.75
N PHE A 696 -12.58 -8.01 -23.59
CA PHE A 696 -13.33 -8.85 -24.56
C PHE A 696 -14.82 -8.70 -24.39
N ASN A 697 -15.28 -8.68 -23.15
CA ASN A 697 -16.68 -8.48 -22.78
C ASN A 697 -16.77 -7.94 -21.33
N ARG A 698 -17.95 -7.99 -20.71
CA ARG A 698 -18.14 -7.49 -19.33
C ARG A 698 -17.41 -8.36 -18.26
N HIS A 699 -17.00 -9.57 -18.64
CA HIS A 699 -16.42 -10.56 -17.72
C HIS A 699 -14.90 -10.72 -17.88
N TRP A 700 -14.38 -10.62 -19.09
CA TRP A 700 -13.00 -10.96 -19.40
C TRP A 700 -12.17 -9.76 -19.83
N GLN A 701 -11.01 -9.64 -19.24
CA GLN A 701 -9.97 -8.65 -19.60
C GLN A 701 -8.63 -9.38 -19.67
N ALA A 702 -7.82 -9.07 -20.67
CA ALA A 702 -6.42 -9.48 -20.74
C ALA A 702 -5.53 -8.27 -20.89
N LYS A 703 -4.35 -8.31 -20.24
CA LYS A 703 -3.30 -7.29 -20.36
C LYS A 703 -1.97 -7.99 -20.61
N ILE A 704 -1.20 -7.49 -21.55
CA ILE A 704 0.20 -7.84 -21.75
C ILE A 704 1.00 -6.57 -21.53
N SER A 705 2.05 -6.65 -20.70
CA SER A 705 2.95 -5.54 -20.43
C SER A 705 4.39 -5.97 -20.56
N VAL A 706 5.21 -5.08 -21.08
CA VAL A 706 6.66 -5.20 -21.17
C VAL A 706 7.26 -4.08 -20.33
N ASN A 707 8.01 -4.45 -19.31
CA ASN A 707 8.70 -3.51 -18.44
C ASN A 707 10.15 -3.36 -18.91
N ASP A 708 10.64 -2.12 -18.81
CA ASP A 708 12.01 -1.75 -19.15
C ASP A 708 12.51 -2.39 -20.47
N ILE A 709 11.82 -2.06 -21.57
CA ILE A 709 12.03 -2.67 -22.90
C ILE A 709 13.52 -2.71 -23.29
N PHE A 710 14.27 -1.66 -22.95
CA PHE A 710 15.69 -1.51 -23.28
C PHE A 710 16.64 -2.04 -22.20
N ASN A 711 16.10 -2.54 -21.07
CA ASN A 711 16.87 -3.03 -19.91
C ASN A 711 17.86 -2.00 -19.36
N THR A 712 17.46 -0.74 -19.34
CA THR A 712 18.32 0.40 -18.96
C THR A 712 18.34 0.66 -17.46
N ALA A 713 17.29 0.27 -16.74
CA ALA A 713 17.24 0.39 -15.30
C ALA A 713 17.88 -0.80 -14.53
N ARG A 714 18.49 -1.76 -15.28
CA ARG A 714 19.14 -2.93 -14.67
C ARG A 714 20.31 -2.59 -13.76
N LYS A 715 21.00 -1.48 -14.04
CA LYS A 715 22.15 -1.02 -13.29
C LYS A 715 21.77 0.17 -12.42
N SER A 716 22.06 0.11 -11.14
CA SER A 716 21.98 1.24 -10.22
C SER A 716 23.23 1.32 -9.38
N TYR A 717 23.66 2.53 -9.05
CA TYR A 717 24.80 2.75 -8.16
C TYR A 717 24.50 3.87 -7.17
N ASN A 718 25.03 3.71 -5.94
CA ASN A 718 24.92 4.66 -4.87
C ASN A 718 26.24 4.69 -4.10
N THR A 719 26.61 5.85 -3.54
CA THR A 719 27.70 5.96 -2.57
C THR A 719 27.18 6.54 -1.29
N ILE A 720 27.36 5.84 -0.18
CA ILE A 720 27.04 6.31 1.18
C ILE A 720 28.31 6.90 1.76
N TYR A 721 28.23 8.14 2.26
CA TYR A 721 29.36 8.84 2.88
C TYR A 721 29.15 8.93 4.39
N SER A 722 30.24 8.69 5.14
CA SER A 722 30.36 8.93 6.58
C SER A 722 31.76 9.43 6.89
N ASP A 723 32.01 9.90 8.11
CA ASP A 723 33.33 10.45 8.45
C ASP A 723 34.43 9.38 8.29
N TYR A 724 35.46 9.69 7.47
CA TYR A 724 36.58 8.82 7.09
C TYR A 724 36.19 7.48 6.43
N ARG A 725 34.95 7.33 5.94
CA ARG A 725 34.50 6.09 5.27
C ARG A 725 33.50 6.39 4.18
N ASP A 726 33.51 5.53 3.14
CA ASP A 726 32.40 5.45 2.19
C ASP A 726 32.14 4.01 1.76
N ILE A 727 30.93 3.77 1.26
CA ILE A 727 30.52 2.52 0.65
C ILE A 727 29.91 2.83 -0.72
N TYR A 728 30.61 2.45 -1.80
CA TYR A 728 30.07 2.43 -3.15
C TYR A 728 29.35 1.10 -3.39
N LEU A 729 28.08 1.16 -3.76
CA LEU A 729 27.24 0.00 -4.05
C LEU A 729 26.74 0.08 -5.50
N GLU A 730 27.11 -0.90 -6.29
CA GLU A 730 26.61 -1.09 -7.65
C GLU A 730 25.76 -2.37 -7.70
N LYS A 731 24.51 -2.25 -8.20
CA LYS A 731 23.58 -3.38 -8.33
C LYS A 731 23.20 -3.61 -9.77
N TYR A 732 23.17 -4.88 -10.16
CA TYR A 732 22.65 -5.37 -11.43
C TYR A 732 21.47 -6.30 -11.15
N VAL A 733 20.28 -5.85 -11.51
CA VAL A 733 19.06 -6.64 -11.42
C VAL A 733 18.35 -6.53 -12.76
N ASN A 734 18.04 -7.65 -13.39
CA ASN A 734 17.31 -7.60 -14.63
C ASN A 734 15.92 -6.98 -14.38
N THR A 735 15.65 -5.86 -15.04
CA THR A 735 14.39 -5.11 -14.93
C THR A 735 13.48 -5.34 -16.12
N ARG A 736 14.03 -5.88 -17.22
CA ARG A 736 13.27 -6.22 -18.43
C ARG A 736 12.48 -7.50 -18.21
N GLY A 737 11.16 -7.39 -18.32
CA GLY A 737 10.26 -8.52 -18.15
C GLY A 737 8.99 -8.37 -18.96
N VAL A 738 8.36 -9.50 -19.25
CA VAL A 738 7.04 -9.56 -19.87
C VAL A 738 6.07 -10.17 -18.89
N GLU A 739 4.91 -9.57 -18.75
CA GLU A 739 3.82 -10.07 -17.90
C GLU A 739 2.52 -10.13 -18.69
N CYS A 740 1.81 -11.25 -18.56
CA CYS A 740 0.45 -11.45 -19.05
C CYS A 740 -0.47 -11.59 -17.84
N SER A 741 -1.57 -10.87 -17.84
CA SER A 741 -2.63 -11.05 -16.84
C SER A 741 -3.97 -11.27 -17.50
N VAL A 742 -4.75 -12.17 -16.93
CA VAL A 742 -6.13 -12.46 -17.33
C VAL A 742 -7.03 -12.30 -16.13
N ARG A 743 -8.09 -11.52 -16.29
CA ARG A 743 -9.06 -11.24 -15.24
C ARG A 743 -10.44 -11.69 -15.65
N TYR A 744 -11.09 -12.44 -14.77
CA TYR A 744 -12.49 -12.82 -14.86
C TYR A 744 -13.30 -12.09 -13.79
N MET A 745 -14.44 -11.54 -14.18
CA MET A 745 -15.33 -10.78 -13.30
C MET A 745 -16.78 -11.23 -13.50
N PHE A 746 -17.42 -11.65 -12.42
CA PHE A 746 -18.82 -12.00 -12.41
C PHE A 746 -19.54 -11.25 -11.29
N ASN A 747 -20.62 -10.55 -11.59
CA ASN A 747 -21.48 -9.82 -10.65
C ASN A 747 -20.70 -8.99 -9.61
N THR A 748 -19.53 -8.46 -10.00
CA THR A 748 -18.60 -7.78 -9.08
C THR A 748 -19.22 -6.55 -8.49
N THR A 749 -19.48 -6.59 -7.19
CA THR A 749 -19.92 -5.47 -6.37
C THR A 749 -18.85 -5.22 -5.32
N LYS A 750 -18.76 -4.00 -4.83
CA LYS A 750 -17.83 -3.70 -3.75
C LYS A 750 -18.32 -4.22 -2.41
N SER A 751 -17.42 -4.72 -1.58
CA SER A 751 -17.65 -4.95 -0.16
C SER A 751 -18.20 -3.70 0.52
N LYS A 752 -19.18 -3.85 1.39
CA LYS A 752 -19.76 -2.77 2.20
C LYS A 752 -18.88 -2.41 3.39
N TYR A 753 -17.78 -3.12 3.62
CA TYR A 753 -16.89 -2.91 4.75
C TYR A 753 -16.41 -1.46 4.84
N LYS A 754 -16.58 -0.81 6.00
CA LYS A 754 -16.26 0.61 6.22
C LYS A 754 -15.15 0.83 7.27
N GLY A 755 -14.57 -0.23 7.81
CA GLY A 755 -13.48 -0.15 8.79
C GLY A 755 -12.28 0.65 8.27
N LYS A 756 -11.68 1.46 9.12
CA LYS A 756 -10.54 2.32 8.79
C LYS A 756 -9.20 1.70 9.15
N GLY A 757 -9.18 0.70 10.04
CA GLY A 757 -8.00 0.02 10.55
C GLY A 757 -7.18 0.94 11.46
N ALA A 758 -7.44 0.88 12.77
CA ALA A 758 -6.85 1.74 13.78
C ALA A 758 -5.32 1.65 13.83
N GLY A 759 -4.74 0.45 13.66
CA GLY A 759 -3.31 0.22 13.75
C GLY A 759 -2.55 0.18 12.43
N ASN A 760 -3.16 0.59 11.31
CA ASN A 760 -2.55 0.41 9.99
C ASN A 760 -1.25 1.20 9.75
N ASN A 761 -0.98 2.26 10.53
CA ASN A 761 0.27 3.01 10.44
C ASN A 761 1.36 2.39 11.31
N GLU A 762 0.97 1.65 12.36
CA GLU A 762 1.89 0.95 13.26
C GLU A 762 2.34 -0.41 12.71
N LYS A 763 1.43 -1.14 12.03
CA LYS A 763 1.72 -2.47 11.45
C LYS A 763 3.03 -2.56 10.64
N PRO A 764 3.40 -1.58 9.79
CA PRO A 764 4.66 -1.60 9.06
C PRO A 764 5.91 -1.39 9.92
N ARG A 765 5.77 -0.85 11.15
CA ARG A 765 6.89 -0.64 12.07
C ARG A 765 7.27 -1.92 12.82
N LEU A 766 6.28 -2.83 13.03
CA LEU A 766 6.43 -4.13 13.66
C LEU A 766 7.00 -5.16 12.67
#